data_330da2f3106613417963b680fca4b16f
#
_entry.id   330da2f3106613417963b680fca4b16f
#
_cell.length_a   1.000
_cell.length_b   1.000
_cell.length_c   1.000
_cell.angle_alpha   90.00
_cell.angle_beta   90.00
_cell.angle_gamma   90.00
#
_symmetry.space_group_name_H-M   'P 1'
#
loop_
_entity.id
_entity.type
_entity.pdbx_description
1 polymer ?
#
loop_
_entity_poly.entity_id
_entity_poly.type
_entity_poly.pdbx_seq_one_letter_code
_entity_poly.pdbx_strand_id
1 'polypeptide(L)'
;MGVRQLIADQVEEENPTKSLVDLENLKISMDPPAPVINQLIKLFEREQYIVLIERSFALTKQFPNSFLLWNILGFANKNLGRNKGSEISFRNVTRVHPDYPEGYLNLGIALKNQGKLEEAIDIYEKVIKKVPDFVDAYNSKGNVLKDQGKIDEAINAYDKALSLDPDFAEAHNNMGNVLQDKGKHEDAIEAYGKALSLKPDFALAYSNMGNAFLALGMLEDAIEQYDKAIHLRPNFAYAYNGKASVLKKQGKLEEALEQFDKAIHHKPNYADFYNGMGNVLFDLGRLKKSIGVYHKAVLLKPDFSEAHNNMGNAFFGLGMVKEAIGHYNKALQLRPDFVDAYNNIGNAYHNQGNWDKAIRKYHKALSLRPDSVDAYNNMGNTFYMQNKLDEAIKVYNKAILLKPDYIDGYNNIGLAFLEQGKLEAAGEAFEKVLSLEKNNAKALFNLALLYNVQGNLKLGFELYEWRTKVKENHVRPARKECSWDGCQSINGKHILVYEEQGLGDVIQFCRYLSLLEERGAIVSFEVRPKLQKLLSSLAGKIFFTKKLPSPSQIDFEIPLMSLPHFFGTELETIPVLNPYLYAEKTRTKLWAEKFDKNTFKVGICWQGNKGKADIGRSFPLTLFKKISKLSHVELVSLNKGYGEEQLRGINFEVTTCGPEFDSGNDAFVDTAAVMMVCDLIITSDTAVAHLAGALGQPTWVALKHQPEWRWLLGRHDSPWYPTVSLYRQEVAGDWVGVFKRMEQDLLNLLAKLEK
;
A
#
# COMPACT_ATOMS: atom_id res chain seq x y z
N MET A 1 49.67 -6.17 -1.84
CA MET A 1 51.09 -6.19 -1.39
C MET A 1 51.40 -4.86 -0.72
N GLY A 2 51.76 -4.89 0.56
CA GLY A 2 51.92 -3.66 1.31
C GLY A 2 53.31 -3.08 1.14
N VAL A 3 53.46 -1.81 1.52
CA VAL A 3 54.74 -1.05 1.55
C VAL A 3 55.89 -1.85 2.14
N ARG A 4 55.63 -2.85 3.02
CA ARG A 4 56.62 -3.78 3.58
C ARG A 4 57.30 -4.69 2.53
N GLN A 5 56.52 -5.19 1.56
CA GLN A 5 57.06 -6.09 0.51
C GLN A 5 57.95 -5.33 -0.47
N LEU A 6 57.53 -4.13 -0.85
CA LEU A 6 58.32 -3.22 -1.71
C LEU A 6 59.66 -2.82 -1.12
N ILE A 7 59.77 -2.77 0.22
CA ILE A 7 61.00 -2.39 0.93
C ILE A 7 61.87 -3.62 1.19
N ALA A 8 61.29 -4.80 1.40
CA ALA A 8 62.04 -6.03 1.56
C ALA A 8 62.79 -6.40 0.27
N ASP A 9 62.09 -6.29 -0.87
CA ASP A 9 62.66 -6.64 -2.19
C ASP A 9 63.81 -5.72 -2.63
N GLN A 10 63.89 -4.46 -2.12
CA GLN A 10 64.99 -3.53 -2.41
C GLN A 10 66.13 -3.59 -1.42
N VAL A 11 65.96 -4.12 -0.22
CA VAL A 11 67.05 -4.23 0.81
C VAL A 11 67.88 -5.50 0.58
N GLU A 12 67.35 -6.50 -0.16
CA GLU A 12 68.12 -7.72 -0.49
C GLU A 12 69.10 -7.56 -1.70
N GLU A 13 68.99 -6.49 -2.51
CA GLU A 13 69.90 -6.24 -3.65
C GLU A 13 71.19 -5.47 -3.34
N GLU A 14 71.35 -4.96 -2.12
CA GLU A 14 72.68 -4.32 -1.73
C GLU A 14 73.53 -5.30 -0.95
N ASN A 15 74.24 -6.16 -1.66
CA ASN A 15 75.33 -6.96 -1.10
C ASN A 15 76.69 -6.10 -1.09
N PRO A 16 77.30 -5.88 0.08
CA PRO A 16 78.45 -4.99 0.19
C PRO A 16 79.76 -5.73 -0.06
N THR A 17 80.17 -5.86 -1.31
CA THR A 17 81.62 -6.07 -1.66
C THR A 17 81.89 -5.48 -3.02
N LYS A 18 82.28 -4.19 -3.08
CA LYS A 18 83.31 -3.71 -4.04
C LYS A 18 83.94 -2.45 -3.52
N SER A 19 85.23 -2.55 -3.54
CA SER A 19 86.32 -1.70 -3.11
C SER A 19 86.24 -0.20 -3.47
N LEU A 20 86.66 0.63 -2.54
CA LEU A 20 87.23 1.97 -2.70
C LEU A 20 88.03 2.11 -4.01
N VAL A 21 87.50 2.76 -5.02
CA VAL A 21 88.15 3.64 -6.05
C VAL A 21 87.01 4.09 -6.95
N ASP A 22 86.45 5.29 -6.73
CA ASP A 22 86.04 6.30 -7.71
C ASP A 22 85.22 7.39 -6.98
N LEU A 23 85.97 8.25 -6.34
CA LEU A 23 85.51 9.53 -5.85
C LEU A 23 85.48 10.56 -6.99
N GLU A 24 84.62 10.33 -8.02
CA GLU A 24 84.28 11.36 -9.02
C GLU A 24 83.04 10.99 -9.79
N ASN A 25 81.94 10.89 -9.05
CA ASN A 25 80.58 11.14 -9.56
C ASN A 25 79.68 11.23 -8.34
N LEU A 26 79.35 12.45 -7.92
CA LEU A 26 78.24 12.71 -7.02
C LEU A 26 76.97 12.17 -7.66
N LYS A 27 76.70 10.88 -7.50
CA LYS A 27 75.34 10.36 -7.62
C LYS A 27 74.53 11.00 -6.49
N ILE A 28 73.82 12.09 -6.79
CA ILE A 28 72.72 12.59 -5.94
C ILE A 28 71.86 11.40 -5.67
N SER A 29 71.84 10.91 -4.45
CA SER A 29 70.94 9.84 -4.03
C SER A 29 69.54 10.24 -4.47
N MET A 30 68.92 9.43 -5.29
CA MET A 30 67.55 9.70 -5.77
C MET A 30 66.54 9.68 -4.61
N ASP A 31 66.80 8.98 -3.53
CA ASP A 31 65.96 8.80 -2.35
C ASP A 31 66.59 9.46 -1.10
N PRO A 32 65.77 9.89 -0.13
CA PRO A 32 66.19 10.32 1.19
C PRO A 32 67.00 9.23 1.92
N PRO A 33 67.84 9.59 2.87
CA PRO A 33 68.57 8.62 3.68
C PRO A 33 67.65 7.61 4.37
N ALA A 34 68.09 6.36 4.46
CA ALA A 34 67.26 5.24 5.03
C ALA A 34 66.62 5.56 6.41
N PRO A 35 67.32 6.28 7.36
CA PRO A 35 66.67 6.66 8.62
C PRO A 35 65.48 7.57 8.45
N VAL A 36 65.43 8.43 7.41
CA VAL A 36 64.31 9.33 7.11
C VAL A 36 63.16 8.53 6.53
N ILE A 37 63.41 7.64 5.58
CA ILE A 37 62.41 6.73 5.02
C ILE A 37 61.76 5.87 6.13
N ASN A 38 62.60 5.29 7.01
CA ASN A 38 62.10 4.50 8.14
C ASN A 38 61.19 5.29 9.10
N GLN A 39 61.46 6.61 9.28
CA GLN A 39 60.54 7.48 10.05
C GLN A 39 59.20 7.68 9.33
N LEU A 40 59.20 7.86 8.02
CA LEU A 40 57.97 7.99 7.23
C LEU A 40 57.14 6.70 7.25
N ILE A 41 57.78 5.53 7.18
CA ILE A 41 57.15 4.24 7.30
C ILE A 41 56.47 4.07 8.67
N LYS A 42 57.18 4.44 9.76
CA LYS A 42 56.58 4.42 11.11
C LYS A 42 55.37 5.35 11.24
N LEU A 43 55.35 6.50 10.58
CA LEU A 43 54.19 7.38 10.53
C LEU A 43 53.02 6.72 9.75
N PHE A 44 53.35 6.03 8.66
CA PHE A 44 52.35 5.28 7.88
C PHE A 44 51.74 4.13 8.71
N GLU A 45 52.57 3.35 9.39
CA GLU A 45 52.13 2.25 10.26
C GLU A 45 51.25 2.72 11.46
N ARG A 46 51.53 3.95 11.94
CA ARG A 46 50.73 4.61 13.01
C ARG A 46 49.50 5.35 12.49
N GLU A 47 49.20 5.23 11.21
CA GLU A 47 48.08 5.91 10.52
C GLU A 47 48.12 7.46 10.63
N GLN A 48 49.30 8.03 10.92
CA GLN A 48 49.52 9.48 11.06
C GLN A 48 49.65 10.14 9.67
N TYR A 49 48.68 9.90 8.79
CA TYR A 49 48.74 10.27 7.36
C TYR A 49 48.87 11.76 7.12
N ILE A 50 48.31 12.63 7.95
CA ILE A 50 48.41 14.09 7.77
C ILE A 50 49.88 14.54 7.92
N VAL A 51 50.50 14.16 9.03
CA VAL A 51 51.93 14.49 9.32
C VAL A 51 52.84 13.85 8.28
N LEU A 52 52.49 12.60 7.89
CA LEU A 52 53.23 11.89 6.84
C LEU A 52 53.21 12.64 5.51
N ILE A 53 52.06 13.12 5.06
CA ILE A 53 51.90 13.88 3.81
C ILE A 53 52.73 15.17 3.87
N GLU A 54 52.65 15.94 4.96
CA GLU A 54 53.38 17.19 5.11
C GLU A 54 54.90 16.98 5.02
N ARG A 55 55.41 15.97 5.75
CA ARG A 55 56.84 15.65 5.77
C ARG A 55 57.34 15.11 4.43
N SER A 56 56.60 14.14 3.87
CA SER A 56 56.93 13.54 2.57
C SER A 56 56.91 14.58 1.47
N PHE A 57 55.88 15.46 1.44
CA PHE A 57 55.78 16.52 0.44
C PHE A 57 56.94 17.54 0.55
N ALA A 58 57.35 17.89 1.75
CA ALA A 58 58.55 18.77 1.94
C ALA A 58 59.82 18.12 1.37
N LEU A 59 59.98 16.80 1.55
CA LEU A 59 61.10 16.04 1.04
C LEU A 59 61.12 15.89 -0.49
N THR A 60 59.91 15.87 -1.15
CA THR A 60 59.90 15.83 -2.63
C THR A 60 60.51 17.05 -3.30
N LYS A 61 60.67 18.18 -2.61
CA LYS A 61 61.38 19.36 -3.11
C LYS A 61 62.87 19.12 -3.19
N GLN A 62 63.44 18.31 -2.26
CA GLN A 62 64.84 17.94 -2.22
C GLN A 62 65.13 16.70 -3.07
N PHE A 63 64.17 15.77 -3.10
CA PHE A 63 64.27 14.49 -3.81
C PHE A 63 63.14 14.32 -4.80
N PRO A 64 63.02 15.16 -5.87
CA PRO A 64 61.85 15.18 -6.78
C PRO A 64 61.70 13.90 -7.62
N ASN A 65 62.75 13.11 -7.74
CA ASN A 65 62.75 11.85 -8.47
C ASN A 65 62.76 10.62 -7.54
N SER A 66 62.47 10.79 -6.24
CA SER A 66 62.35 9.69 -5.31
C SER A 66 61.06 8.91 -5.57
N PHE A 67 61.19 7.69 -6.07
CA PHE A 67 60.12 6.74 -6.27
C PHE A 67 59.38 6.41 -4.94
N LEU A 68 60.14 6.18 -3.88
CA LEU A 68 59.61 5.83 -2.57
C LEU A 68 58.75 6.95 -1.96
N LEU A 69 59.20 8.20 -2.04
CA LEU A 69 58.44 9.34 -1.52
C LEU A 69 57.10 9.51 -2.23
N TRP A 70 57.10 9.42 -3.56
CA TRP A 70 55.86 9.57 -4.32
C TRP A 70 54.89 8.42 -4.07
N ASN A 71 55.38 7.17 -3.89
CA ASN A 71 54.54 6.05 -3.48
C ASN A 71 53.92 6.25 -2.08
N ILE A 72 54.75 6.62 -1.08
CA ILE A 72 54.28 6.89 0.29
C ILE A 72 53.23 8.00 0.28
N LEU A 73 53.47 9.09 -0.45
CA LEU A 73 52.47 10.17 -0.62
C LEU A 73 51.18 9.70 -1.28
N GLY A 74 51.31 8.88 -2.33
CA GLY A 74 50.18 8.32 -3.06
C GLY A 74 49.27 7.50 -2.16
N PHE A 75 49.87 6.58 -1.40
CA PHE A 75 49.09 5.73 -0.46
C PHE A 75 48.53 6.52 0.74
N ALA A 76 49.31 7.47 1.30
CA ALA A 76 48.83 8.31 2.40
C ALA A 76 47.59 9.16 1.98
N ASN A 77 47.66 9.78 0.81
CA ASN A 77 46.55 10.52 0.24
C ASN A 77 45.35 9.61 -0.05
N LYS A 78 45.57 8.39 -0.58
CA LYS A 78 44.54 7.39 -0.82
C LYS A 78 43.79 7.03 0.47
N ASN A 79 44.52 6.75 1.56
CA ASN A 79 43.96 6.38 2.85
C ASN A 79 43.13 7.51 3.49
N LEU A 80 43.46 8.77 3.24
CA LEU A 80 42.70 9.95 3.66
C LEU A 80 41.56 10.32 2.69
N GLY A 81 41.35 9.56 1.59
CA GLY A 81 40.34 9.90 0.56
C GLY A 81 40.70 11.15 -0.26
N ARG A 82 41.95 11.63 -0.20
CA ARG A 82 42.42 12.79 -0.97
C ARG A 82 42.77 12.37 -2.41
N ASN A 83 41.77 12.01 -3.19
CA ASN A 83 41.95 11.41 -4.52
C ASN A 83 42.82 12.23 -5.47
N LYS A 84 42.68 13.58 -5.47
CA LYS A 84 43.54 14.45 -6.30
C LYS A 84 45.02 14.42 -5.87
N GLY A 85 45.28 14.38 -4.56
CA GLY A 85 46.63 14.20 -4.05
C GLY A 85 47.24 12.85 -4.40
N SER A 86 46.43 11.79 -4.33
CA SER A 86 46.78 10.43 -4.75
C SER A 86 47.12 10.38 -6.25
N GLU A 87 46.28 10.98 -7.12
CA GLU A 87 46.52 11.08 -8.56
C GLU A 87 47.86 11.74 -8.86
N ILE A 88 48.11 12.95 -8.29
CA ILE A 88 49.35 13.68 -8.52
C ILE A 88 50.58 12.84 -8.11
N SER A 89 50.49 12.16 -6.99
CA SER A 89 51.56 11.33 -6.47
C SER A 89 51.84 10.14 -7.39
N PHE A 90 50.83 9.38 -7.81
CA PHE A 90 51.01 8.22 -8.69
C PHE A 90 51.35 8.61 -10.13
N ARG A 91 50.96 9.79 -10.62
CA ARG A 91 51.51 10.33 -11.90
C ARG A 91 53.02 10.57 -11.80
N ASN A 92 53.52 11.04 -10.66
CA ASN A 92 54.97 11.17 -10.46
C ASN A 92 55.65 9.80 -10.32
N VAL A 93 54.99 8.81 -9.67
CA VAL A 93 55.49 7.41 -9.65
C VAL A 93 55.72 6.90 -11.06
N THR A 94 54.70 6.99 -11.93
CA THR A 94 54.80 6.51 -13.33
C THR A 94 55.73 7.34 -14.21
N ARG A 95 56.03 8.60 -13.84
CA ARG A 95 57.01 9.43 -14.50
C ARG A 95 58.45 9.03 -14.12
N VAL A 96 58.69 8.80 -12.82
CA VAL A 96 60.00 8.49 -12.27
C VAL A 96 60.39 7.03 -12.57
N HIS A 97 59.40 6.12 -12.49
CA HIS A 97 59.59 4.71 -12.76
C HIS A 97 58.55 4.22 -13.79
N PRO A 98 58.83 4.45 -15.11
CA PRO A 98 57.82 4.14 -16.16
C PRO A 98 57.53 2.65 -16.36
N ASP A 99 58.38 1.76 -15.83
CA ASP A 99 58.23 0.30 -15.98
C ASP A 99 57.69 -0.36 -14.71
N TYR A 100 57.11 0.42 -13.79
CA TYR A 100 56.47 -0.07 -12.57
C TYR A 100 54.95 -0.20 -12.75
N PRO A 101 54.41 -1.43 -12.99
CA PRO A 101 53.02 -1.63 -13.34
C PRO A 101 52.06 -1.19 -12.22
N GLU A 102 52.38 -1.42 -10.94
CA GLU A 102 51.53 -1.06 -9.80
C GLU A 102 51.35 0.46 -9.67
N GLY A 103 52.33 1.27 -10.16
CA GLY A 103 52.18 2.71 -10.26
C GLY A 103 51.03 3.12 -11.18
N TYR A 104 50.88 2.47 -12.32
CA TYR A 104 49.78 2.68 -13.24
C TYR A 104 48.46 2.15 -12.67
N LEU A 105 48.49 0.98 -12.00
CA LEU A 105 47.32 0.43 -11.32
C LEU A 105 46.76 1.42 -10.28
N ASN A 106 47.61 1.92 -9.40
CA ASN A 106 47.21 2.87 -8.36
C ASN A 106 46.80 4.23 -8.93
N LEU A 107 47.41 4.68 -10.03
CA LEU A 107 46.98 5.89 -10.75
C LEU A 107 45.54 5.70 -11.32
N GLY A 108 45.29 4.56 -11.94
CA GLY A 108 43.95 4.24 -12.46
C GLY A 108 42.89 4.19 -11.37
N ILE A 109 43.19 3.60 -10.20
CA ILE A 109 42.34 3.61 -9.04
C ILE A 109 42.07 5.04 -8.55
N ALA A 110 43.07 5.90 -8.50
CA ALA A 110 42.94 7.30 -8.06
C ALA A 110 42.06 8.12 -9.03
N LEU A 111 42.17 7.85 -10.34
CA LEU A 111 41.34 8.44 -11.38
C LEU A 111 39.87 7.95 -11.30
N LYS A 112 39.67 6.65 -11.14
CA LYS A 112 38.34 6.04 -10.92
C LYS A 112 37.62 6.70 -9.74
N ASN A 113 38.33 6.85 -8.60
CA ASN A 113 37.77 7.46 -7.38
C ASN A 113 37.41 8.96 -7.54
N GLN A 114 37.84 9.61 -8.62
CA GLN A 114 37.47 10.97 -9.00
C GLN A 114 36.37 10.99 -10.08
N GLY A 115 35.89 9.85 -10.53
CA GLY A 115 34.90 9.73 -11.63
C GLY A 115 35.51 9.94 -13.01
N LYS A 116 36.87 10.00 -13.16
CA LYS A 116 37.58 10.12 -14.44
C LYS A 116 37.75 8.75 -15.09
N LEU A 117 36.58 8.15 -15.46
CA LEU A 117 36.54 6.73 -15.82
C LEU A 117 37.26 6.43 -17.14
N GLU A 118 37.17 7.29 -18.15
CA GLU A 118 37.87 7.15 -19.43
C GLU A 118 39.39 7.19 -19.24
N GLU A 119 39.89 8.19 -18.48
CA GLU A 119 41.31 8.29 -18.20
C GLU A 119 41.84 7.05 -17.43
N ALA A 120 41.02 6.49 -16.54
CA ALA A 120 41.41 5.29 -15.81
C ALA A 120 41.57 4.09 -16.75
N ILE A 121 40.63 3.92 -17.74
CA ILE A 121 40.73 2.86 -18.75
C ILE A 121 41.98 3.03 -19.57
N ASP A 122 42.28 4.25 -20.07
CA ASP A 122 43.49 4.55 -20.85
C ASP A 122 44.77 4.17 -20.10
N ILE A 123 44.82 4.44 -18.79
CA ILE A 123 45.93 4.08 -17.94
C ILE A 123 46.03 2.55 -17.81
N TYR A 124 44.96 1.84 -17.61
CA TYR A 124 44.99 0.36 -17.55
C TYR A 124 45.37 -0.25 -18.90
N GLU A 125 44.91 0.27 -20.01
CA GLU A 125 45.32 -0.19 -21.37
C GLU A 125 46.78 0.05 -21.63
N LYS A 126 47.33 1.20 -21.15
CA LYS A 126 48.74 1.50 -21.27
C LYS A 126 49.60 0.50 -20.50
N VAL A 127 49.24 0.11 -19.29
CA VAL A 127 49.97 -0.89 -18.53
C VAL A 127 49.80 -2.29 -19.08
N ILE A 128 48.62 -2.68 -19.54
CA ILE A 128 48.34 -3.96 -20.19
C ILE A 128 49.19 -4.10 -21.48
N LYS A 129 49.37 -3.04 -22.24
CA LYS A 129 50.22 -3.06 -23.43
C LYS A 129 51.69 -3.29 -23.07
N LYS A 130 52.14 -2.80 -21.92
CA LYS A 130 53.53 -2.99 -21.42
C LYS A 130 53.74 -4.37 -20.78
N VAL A 131 52.77 -4.81 -19.99
CA VAL A 131 52.79 -6.05 -19.24
C VAL A 131 51.48 -6.79 -19.50
N PRO A 132 51.40 -7.60 -20.58
CA PRO A 132 50.19 -8.25 -21.04
C PRO A 132 49.58 -9.29 -20.12
N ASP A 133 50.35 -9.75 -19.12
CA ASP A 133 49.96 -10.75 -18.10
C ASP A 133 49.67 -10.11 -16.73
N PHE A 134 49.57 -8.78 -16.66
CA PHE A 134 49.24 -8.10 -15.42
C PHE A 134 47.77 -8.19 -15.05
N VAL A 135 47.40 -9.25 -14.33
CA VAL A 135 46.04 -9.66 -13.97
C VAL A 135 45.23 -8.55 -13.28
N ASP A 136 45.86 -7.85 -12.31
CA ASP A 136 45.22 -6.76 -11.57
C ASP A 136 44.72 -5.62 -12.46
N ALA A 137 45.42 -5.33 -13.57
CA ALA A 137 45.00 -4.28 -14.50
C ALA A 137 43.74 -4.66 -15.27
N TYR A 138 43.59 -5.91 -15.69
CA TYR A 138 42.35 -6.40 -16.32
C TYR A 138 41.18 -6.39 -15.35
N ASN A 139 41.34 -6.88 -14.12
CA ASN A 139 40.34 -6.85 -13.09
C ASN A 139 39.90 -5.40 -12.76
N SER A 140 40.87 -4.48 -12.62
CA SER A 140 40.60 -3.07 -12.35
C SER A 140 39.94 -2.36 -13.53
N LYS A 141 40.29 -2.69 -14.77
CA LYS A 141 39.63 -2.23 -16.00
C LYS A 141 38.16 -2.72 -16.02
N GLY A 142 37.92 -3.98 -15.68
CA GLY A 142 36.58 -4.54 -15.55
C GLY A 142 35.72 -3.77 -14.56
N ASN A 143 36.25 -3.41 -13.39
CA ASN A 143 35.56 -2.59 -12.39
C ASN A 143 35.19 -1.20 -12.92
N VAL A 144 36.02 -0.57 -13.74
CA VAL A 144 35.73 0.75 -14.32
C VAL A 144 34.66 0.63 -15.42
N LEU A 145 34.77 -0.39 -16.29
CA LEU A 145 33.80 -0.66 -17.33
C LEU A 145 32.39 -0.95 -16.73
N LYS A 146 32.34 -1.70 -15.63
CA LYS A 146 31.10 -1.90 -14.86
C LYS A 146 30.52 -0.58 -14.39
N ASP A 147 31.33 0.31 -13.79
CA ASP A 147 30.90 1.63 -13.31
C ASP A 147 30.41 2.54 -14.46
N GLN A 148 30.86 2.32 -15.69
CA GLN A 148 30.34 2.96 -16.92
C GLN A 148 29.05 2.30 -17.46
N GLY A 149 28.61 1.20 -16.90
CA GLY A 149 27.49 0.41 -17.43
C GLY A 149 27.83 -0.45 -18.66
N LYS A 150 29.10 -0.56 -19.03
CA LYS A 150 29.60 -1.39 -20.15
C LYS A 150 29.77 -2.83 -19.70
N ILE A 151 28.64 -3.49 -19.43
CA ILE A 151 28.58 -4.77 -18.76
C ILE A 151 29.30 -5.88 -19.51
N ASP A 152 29.10 -6.00 -20.85
CA ASP A 152 29.72 -7.07 -21.64
C ASP A 152 31.25 -6.88 -21.77
N GLU A 153 31.72 -5.64 -21.87
CA GLU A 153 33.13 -5.31 -21.87
C GLU A 153 33.78 -5.60 -20.49
N ALA A 154 33.05 -5.38 -19.40
CA ALA A 154 33.51 -5.71 -18.05
C ALA A 154 33.68 -7.23 -17.89
N ILE A 155 32.73 -8.04 -18.36
CA ILE A 155 32.81 -9.49 -18.37
C ILE A 155 34.06 -9.95 -19.12
N ASN A 156 34.29 -9.43 -20.36
CA ASN A 156 35.48 -9.77 -21.14
C ASN A 156 36.76 -9.42 -20.43
N ALA A 157 36.82 -8.31 -19.68
CA ALA A 157 38.00 -7.93 -18.91
C ALA A 157 38.25 -8.89 -17.74
N TYR A 158 37.19 -9.31 -17.01
CA TYR A 158 37.33 -10.30 -15.94
C TYR A 158 37.69 -11.69 -16.48
N ASP A 159 37.10 -12.13 -17.60
CA ASP A 159 37.44 -13.38 -18.26
C ASP A 159 38.94 -13.41 -18.64
N LYS A 160 39.47 -12.27 -19.13
CA LYS A 160 40.90 -12.16 -19.42
C LYS A 160 41.75 -12.26 -18.16
N ALA A 161 41.34 -11.58 -17.07
CA ALA A 161 42.03 -11.69 -15.76
C ALA A 161 42.04 -13.16 -15.30
N LEU A 162 40.87 -13.85 -15.33
CA LEU A 162 40.74 -15.24 -14.90
C LEU A 162 41.40 -16.25 -15.83
N SER A 163 41.60 -15.93 -17.12
CA SER A 163 42.37 -16.74 -18.04
C SER A 163 43.88 -16.70 -17.75
N LEU A 164 44.34 -15.60 -17.16
CA LEU A 164 45.74 -15.41 -16.75
C LEU A 164 46.01 -15.97 -15.34
N ASP A 165 45.06 -15.75 -14.44
CA ASP A 165 45.10 -16.27 -13.08
C ASP A 165 43.72 -16.82 -12.70
N PRO A 166 43.48 -18.15 -12.87
CA PRO A 166 42.23 -18.81 -12.50
C PRO A 166 41.93 -18.81 -11.00
N ASP A 167 42.92 -18.57 -10.16
CA ASP A 167 42.80 -18.60 -8.71
C ASP A 167 42.58 -17.19 -8.10
N PHE A 168 42.31 -16.21 -8.95
CA PHE A 168 42.05 -14.85 -8.51
C PHE A 168 40.64 -14.65 -7.94
N ALA A 169 40.46 -14.90 -6.62
CA ALA A 169 39.18 -14.85 -5.92
C ALA A 169 38.44 -13.53 -6.09
N GLU A 170 39.14 -12.38 -6.08
CA GLU A 170 38.54 -11.06 -6.26
C GLU A 170 37.90 -10.89 -7.65
N ALA A 171 38.54 -11.44 -8.70
CA ALA A 171 37.99 -11.39 -10.07
C ALA A 171 36.74 -12.27 -10.21
N HIS A 172 36.72 -13.44 -9.60
CA HIS A 172 35.51 -14.28 -9.55
C HIS A 172 34.36 -13.58 -8.83
N ASN A 173 34.60 -12.92 -7.67
CA ASN A 173 33.58 -12.12 -6.99
C ASN A 173 33.10 -10.96 -7.86
N ASN A 174 33.98 -10.26 -8.56
CA ASN A 174 33.62 -9.14 -9.42
C ASN A 174 32.84 -9.61 -10.66
N MET A 175 33.19 -10.77 -11.23
CA MET A 175 32.42 -11.43 -12.27
C MET A 175 31.00 -11.74 -11.78
N GLY A 176 30.87 -12.30 -10.57
CA GLY A 176 29.54 -12.56 -9.95
C GLY A 176 28.71 -11.28 -9.83
N ASN A 177 29.31 -10.18 -9.41
CA ASN A 177 28.60 -8.89 -9.32
C ASN A 177 28.04 -8.44 -10.68
N VAL A 178 28.82 -8.56 -11.76
CA VAL A 178 28.38 -8.13 -13.09
C VAL A 178 27.32 -9.08 -13.65
N LEU A 179 27.43 -10.38 -13.40
CA LEU A 179 26.42 -11.39 -13.79
C LEU A 179 25.09 -11.11 -13.06
N GLN A 180 25.15 -10.73 -11.77
CA GLN A 180 23.99 -10.34 -11.00
C GLN A 180 23.35 -9.06 -11.55
N ASP A 181 24.12 -8.04 -11.91
CA ASP A 181 23.64 -6.81 -12.55
C ASP A 181 22.96 -7.10 -13.92
N LYS A 182 23.38 -8.17 -14.61
CA LYS A 182 22.79 -8.66 -15.86
C LYS A 182 21.55 -9.55 -15.63
N GLY A 183 21.18 -9.83 -14.39
CA GLY A 183 20.06 -10.70 -14.01
C GLY A 183 20.36 -12.19 -14.10
N LYS A 184 21.63 -12.58 -14.30
CA LYS A 184 22.08 -13.99 -14.36
C LYS A 184 22.49 -14.46 -12.96
N HIS A 185 21.46 -14.64 -12.10
CA HIS A 185 21.71 -14.87 -10.67
C HIS A 185 22.34 -16.25 -10.38
N GLU A 186 21.99 -17.30 -11.14
CA GLU A 186 22.59 -18.63 -11.01
C GLU A 186 24.07 -18.62 -11.38
N ASP A 187 24.43 -17.99 -12.52
CA ASP A 187 25.82 -17.83 -12.97
C ASP A 187 26.62 -17.00 -11.92
N ALA A 188 25.97 -16.00 -11.32
CA ALA A 188 26.58 -15.18 -10.27
C ALA A 188 26.90 -16.01 -9.01
N ILE A 189 25.98 -16.90 -8.59
CA ILE A 189 26.19 -17.80 -7.45
C ILE A 189 27.36 -18.74 -7.71
N GLU A 190 27.51 -19.28 -8.94
CA GLU A 190 28.65 -20.11 -9.30
C GLU A 190 29.95 -19.33 -9.20
N ALA A 191 29.99 -18.10 -9.72
CA ALA A 191 31.18 -17.24 -9.67
C ALA A 191 31.56 -16.90 -8.21
N TYR A 192 30.57 -16.56 -7.35
CA TYR A 192 30.85 -16.36 -5.92
C TYR A 192 31.31 -17.65 -5.24
N GLY A 193 30.74 -18.79 -5.60
CA GLY A 193 31.18 -20.11 -5.10
C GLY A 193 32.64 -20.39 -5.40
N LYS A 194 33.12 -20.07 -6.62
CA LYS A 194 34.54 -20.15 -6.98
C LYS A 194 35.39 -19.21 -6.14
N ALA A 195 34.98 -17.96 -5.99
CA ALA A 195 35.67 -16.98 -5.11
C ALA A 195 35.81 -17.49 -3.67
N LEU A 196 34.76 -18.13 -3.14
CA LEU A 196 34.73 -18.64 -1.76
C LEU A 196 35.49 -19.95 -1.59
N SER A 197 35.60 -20.77 -2.62
CA SER A 197 36.47 -21.97 -2.60
C SER A 197 37.96 -21.60 -2.53
N LEU A 198 38.31 -20.50 -3.20
CA LEU A 198 39.71 -19.96 -3.20
C LEU A 198 40.00 -19.16 -1.92
N LYS A 199 39.00 -18.43 -1.43
CA LYS A 199 39.15 -17.57 -0.26
C LYS A 199 37.97 -17.73 0.70
N PRO A 200 37.99 -18.74 1.60
CA PRO A 200 36.86 -19.07 2.49
C PRO A 200 36.50 -18.00 3.52
N ASP A 201 37.38 -17.03 3.75
CA ASP A 201 37.14 -15.89 4.67
C ASP A 201 36.68 -14.61 3.96
N PHE A 202 36.18 -14.72 2.73
CA PHE A 202 35.74 -13.59 1.92
C PHE A 202 34.32 -13.14 2.26
N ALA A 203 34.14 -12.45 3.39
CA ALA A 203 32.83 -11.99 3.89
C ALA A 203 31.99 -11.23 2.85
N LEU A 204 32.64 -10.44 1.96
CA LEU A 204 31.96 -9.70 0.90
C LEU A 204 31.32 -10.65 -0.13
N ALA A 205 32.03 -11.71 -0.53
CA ALA A 205 31.52 -12.69 -1.49
C ALA A 205 30.30 -13.46 -0.92
N TYR A 206 30.33 -13.83 0.37
CA TYR A 206 29.15 -14.39 1.04
C TYR A 206 27.96 -13.44 1.00
N SER A 207 28.16 -12.16 1.33
CA SER A 207 27.07 -11.18 1.29
C SER A 207 26.49 -10.99 -0.12
N ASN A 208 27.36 -10.95 -1.14
CA ASN A 208 26.95 -10.84 -2.55
C ASN A 208 26.18 -12.11 -3.02
N MET A 209 26.65 -13.28 -2.62
CA MET A 209 25.98 -14.55 -2.88
C MET A 209 24.57 -14.59 -2.20
N GLY A 210 24.48 -14.07 -0.97
CA GLY A 210 23.20 -13.87 -0.28
C GLY A 210 22.23 -12.98 -1.05
N ASN A 211 22.73 -11.89 -1.67
CA ASN A 211 21.91 -11.03 -2.53
C ASN A 211 21.40 -11.78 -3.78
N ALA A 212 22.22 -12.65 -4.38
CA ALA A 212 21.83 -13.43 -5.54
C ALA A 212 20.77 -14.47 -5.17
N PHE A 213 20.89 -15.18 -4.04
CA PHE A 213 19.87 -16.08 -3.52
C PHE A 213 18.56 -15.34 -3.21
N LEU A 214 18.64 -14.15 -2.61
CA LEU A 214 17.46 -13.31 -2.36
C LEU A 214 16.73 -12.91 -3.64
N ALA A 215 17.46 -12.64 -4.73
CA ALA A 215 16.89 -12.31 -6.03
C ALA A 215 16.13 -13.50 -6.63
N LEU A 216 16.64 -14.73 -6.45
CA LEU A 216 15.99 -15.97 -6.86
C LEU A 216 14.84 -16.40 -5.93
N GLY A 217 14.65 -15.72 -4.80
CA GLY A 217 13.64 -16.07 -3.80
C GLY A 217 14.04 -17.25 -2.88
N MET A 218 15.28 -17.69 -2.93
CA MET A 218 15.86 -18.73 -2.07
C MET A 218 16.22 -18.12 -0.70
N LEU A 219 15.19 -17.96 0.14
CA LEU A 219 15.29 -17.11 1.34
C LEU A 219 16.17 -17.72 2.44
N GLU A 220 16.09 -19.03 2.63
CA GLU A 220 16.87 -19.75 3.64
C GLU A 220 18.37 -19.74 3.27
N ASP A 221 18.70 -20.01 2.02
CA ASP A 221 20.08 -19.96 1.52
C ASP A 221 20.66 -18.55 1.65
N ALA A 222 19.85 -17.53 1.34
CA ALA A 222 20.29 -16.13 1.50
C ALA A 222 20.65 -15.82 2.96
N ILE A 223 19.82 -16.22 3.94
CA ILE A 223 20.09 -16.03 5.38
C ILE A 223 21.39 -16.72 5.76
N GLU A 224 21.60 -17.98 5.32
CA GLU A 224 22.82 -18.73 5.63
C GLU A 224 24.08 -17.98 5.16
N GLN A 225 24.04 -17.44 3.93
CA GLN A 225 25.22 -16.71 3.42
C GLN A 225 25.44 -15.38 4.16
N TYR A 226 24.39 -14.63 4.52
CA TYR A 226 24.54 -13.43 5.34
C TYR A 226 25.08 -13.76 6.74
N ASP A 227 24.67 -14.87 7.34
CA ASP A 227 25.17 -15.29 8.66
C ASP A 227 26.64 -15.67 8.61
N LYS A 228 27.11 -16.35 7.54
CA LYS A 228 28.55 -16.57 7.31
C LYS A 228 29.30 -15.27 7.16
N ALA A 229 28.78 -14.31 6.38
CA ALA A 229 29.39 -12.99 6.22
C ALA A 229 29.49 -12.24 7.56
N ILE A 230 28.45 -12.29 8.40
CA ILE A 230 28.41 -11.67 9.72
C ILE A 230 29.37 -12.36 10.69
N HIS A 231 29.44 -13.70 10.65
CA HIS A 231 30.37 -14.46 11.48
C HIS A 231 31.83 -14.08 11.19
N LEU A 232 32.19 -14.00 9.90
CA LEU A 232 33.53 -13.59 9.47
C LEU A 232 33.82 -12.13 9.78
N ARG A 233 32.82 -11.27 9.68
CA ARG A 233 32.95 -9.83 9.90
C ARG A 233 31.76 -9.29 10.69
N PRO A 234 31.81 -9.31 12.04
CA PRO A 234 30.68 -8.92 12.90
C PRO A 234 30.20 -7.47 12.76
N ASN A 235 30.99 -6.58 12.18
CA ASN A 235 30.63 -5.19 11.89
C ASN A 235 30.21 -4.95 10.44
N PHE A 236 29.83 -6.00 9.69
CA PHE A 236 29.48 -5.88 8.28
C PHE A 236 28.03 -5.44 8.07
N ALA A 237 27.78 -4.15 8.13
CA ALA A 237 26.45 -3.53 8.05
C ALA A 237 25.60 -3.99 6.85
N TYR A 238 26.22 -4.22 5.69
CA TYR A 238 25.51 -4.65 4.48
C TYR A 238 24.90 -6.05 4.61
N ALA A 239 25.58 -6.98 5.30
CA ALA A 239 25.05 -8.32 5.54
C ALA A 239 23.83 -8.29 6.48
N TYR A 240 23.86 -7.45 7.52
CA TYR A 240 22.68 -7.22 8.38
C TYR A 240 21.51 -6.65 7.59
N ASN A 241 21.74 -5.66 6.73
CA ASN A 241 20.70 -5.09 5.86
C ASN A 241 20.12 -6.15 4.89
N GLY A 242 20.96 -6.97 4.29
CA GLY A 242 20.53 -8.08 3.42
C GLY A 242 19.67 -9.08 4.18
N LYS A 243 20.12 -9.54 5.35
CA LYS A 243 19.36 -10.43 6.23
C LYS A 243 18.03 -9.82 6.64
N ALA A 244 17.99 -8.53 7.00
CA ALA A 244 16.76 -7.80 7.33
C ALA A 244 15.76 -7.81 6.17
N SER A 245 16.25 -7.62 4.93
CA SER A 245 15.42 -7.65 3.73
C SER A 245 14.80 -9.03 3.47
N VAL A 246 15.53 -10.11 3.75
CA VAL A 246 15.01 -11.48 3.69
C VAL A 246 13.94 -11.72 4.75
N LEU A 247 14.22 -11.37 6.01
CA LEU A 247 13.28 -11.52 7.12
C LEU A 247 11.97 -10.74 6.88
N LYS A 248 12.07 -9.55 6.28
CA LYS A 248 10.90 -8.79 5.82
C LYS A 248 10.08 -9.60 4.80
N LYS A 249 10.72 -10.22 3.78
CA LYS A 249 10.02 -11.08 2.79
C LYS A 249 9.37 -12.30 3.43
N GLN A 250 9.97 -12.87 4.49
CA GLN A 250 9.37 -13.96 5.28
C GLN A 250 8.23 -13.50 6.20
N GLY A 251 7.94 -12.20 6.30
CA GLY A 251 6.96 -11.64 7.22
C GLY A 251 7.44 -11.54 8.68
N LYS A 252 8.71 -11.85 8.98
CA LYS A 252 9.32 -11.77 10.30
C LYS A 252 9.76 -10.32 10.59
N LEU A 253 8.76 -9.43 10.71
CA LEU A 253 8.99 -7.98 10.68
C LEU A 253 9.75 -7.45 11.89
N GLU A 254 9.51 -7.99 13.09
CA GLU A 254 10.24 -7.56 14.31
C GLU A 254 11.71 -7.98 14.25
N GLU A 255 11.99 -9.21 13.79
CA GLU A 255 13.36 -9.68 13.60
C GLU A 255 14.09 -8.84 12.51
N ALA A 256 13.37 -8.44 11.45
CA ALA A 256 13.93 -7.54 10.44
C ALA A 256 14.34 -6.19 11.02
N LEU A 257 13.54 -5.60 11.93
CA LEU A 257 13.89 -4.35 12.63
C LEU A 257 15.18 -4.49 13.41
N GLU A 258 15.37 -5.58 14.14
CA GLU A 258 16.62 -5.82 14.90
C GLU A 258 17.85 -5.85 13.98
N GLN A 259 17.73 -6.46 12.80
CA GLN A 259 18.85 -6.51 11.87
C GLN A 259 19.14 -5.14 11.25
N PHE A 260 18.08 -4.34 10.92
CA PHE A 260 18.28 -2.95 10.48
C PHE A 260 18.93 -2.09 11.56
N ASP A 261 18.56 -2.24 12.83
CA ASP A 261 19.20 -1.53 13.95
C ASP A 261 20.71 -1.85 14.03
N LYS A 262 21.09 -3.13 13.88
CA LYS A 262 22.51 -3.55 13.82
C LYS A 262 23.23 -2.93 12.61
N ALA A 263 22.59 -2.94 11.43
CA ALA A 263 23.15 -2.32 10.24
C ALA A 263 23.43 -0.81 10.44
N ILE A 264 22.44 -0.10 10.99
CA ILE A 264 22.52 1.33 11.31
C ILE A 264 23.58 1.60 12.40
N HIS A 265 23.65 0.76 13.43
CA HIS A 265 24.67 0.89 14.48
C HIS A 265 26.09 0.86 13.90
N HIS A 266 26.36 -0.08 12.99
CA HIS A 266 27.68 -0.23 12.37
C HIS A 266 27.97 0.83 11.28
N LYS A 267 26.92 1.35 10.62
CA LYS A 267 27.08 2.37 9.56
C LYS A 267 25.93 3.39 9.62
N PRO A 268 25.97 4.36 10.55
CA PRO A 268 24.83 5.25 10.83
C PRO A 268 24.55 6.31 9.75
N ASN A 269 25.47 6.51 8.81
CA ASN A 269 25.33 7.52 7.76
C ASN A 269 24.93 6.93 6.40
N TYR A 270 24.19 5.79 6.39
CA TYR A 270 23.77 5.14 5.16
C TYR A 270 22.24 5.17 5.01
N ALA A 271 21.76 6.01 4.08
CA ALA A 271 20.35 6.35 3.94
C ALA A 271 19.45 5.14 3.62
N ASP A 272 19.95 4.16 2.84
CA ASP A 272 19.17 2.98 2.43
C ASP A 272 18.76 2.11 3.61
N PHE A 273 19.57 2.03 4.68
CA PHE A 273 19.22 1.26 5.87
C PHE A 273 18.01 1.87 6.59
N TYR A 274 17.96 3.19 6.69
CA TYR A 274 16.81 3.90 7.25
C TYR A 274 15.58 3.74 6.36
N ASN A 275 15.72 3.80 5.04
CA ASN A 275 14.61 3.55 4.14
C ASN A 275 14.08 2.11 4.27
N GLY A 276 14.97 1.11 4.35
CA GLY A 276 14.61 -0.29 4.60
C GLY A 276 13.88 -0.48 5.92
N MET A 277 14.40 0.08 7.01
CA MET A 277 13.76 0.07 8.33
C MET A 277 12.39 0.77 8.30
N GLY A 278 12.28 1.89 7.60
CA GLY A 278 11.04 2.62 7.40
C GLY A 278 9.96 1.77 6.71
N ASN A 279 10.35 0.98 5.70
CA ASN A 279 9.44 0.06 5.02
C ASN A 279 8.91 -1.03 5.99
N VAL A 280 9.75 -1.58 6.85
CA VAL A 280 9.31 -2.57 7.85
C VAL A 280 8.36 -1.96 8.88
N LEU A 281 8.65 -0.75 9.35
CA LEU A 281 7.76 -0.02 10.27
C LEU A 281 6.42 0.31 9.62
N PHE A 282 6.41 0.61 8.32
CA PHE A 282 5.19 0.83 7.54
C PHE A 282 4.34 -0.45 7.47
N ASP A 283 4.96 -1.59 7.15
CA ASP A 283 4.30 -2.90 7.07
C ASP A 283 3.73 -3.35 8.44
N LEU A 284 4.38 -2.95 9.54
CA LEU A 284 3.87 -3.13 10.92
C LEU A 284 2.74 -2.16 11.29
N GLY A 285 2.33 -1.25 10.40
CA GLY A 285 1.35 -0.21 10.70
C GLY A 285 1.85 0.89 11.64
N ARG A 286 3.16 0.92 11.97
CA ARG A 286 3.79 1.95 12.84
C ARG A 286 4.10 3.23 12.07
N LEU A 287 3.08 3.80 11.40
CA LEU A 287 3.22 4.84 10.39
C LEU A 287 3.94 6.11 10.88
N LYS A 288 3.68 6.57 12.12
CA LYS A 288 4.38 7.74 12.67
C LYS A 288 5.88 7.49 12.85
N LYS A 289 6.25 6.27 13.27
CA LYS A 289 7.66 5.91 13.41
C LYS A 289 8.34 5.77 12.04
N SER A 290 7.66 5.18 11.05
CA SER A 290 8.19 5.05 9.70
C SER A 290 8.50 6.41 9.07
N ILE A 291 7.63 7.42 9.24
CA ILE A 291 7.88 8.81 8.79
C ILE A 291 9.16 9.36 9.41
N GLY A 292 9.37 9.19 10.72
CA GLY A 292 10.59 9.65 11.40
C GLY A 292 11.87 9.03 10.83
N VAL A 293 11.81 7.74 10.50
CA VAL A 293 12.95 7.00 9.95
C VAL A 293 13.19 7.37 8.48
N TYR A 294 12.15 7.50 7.65
CA TYR A 294 12.28 8.02 6.28
C TYR A 294 12.83 9.44 6.25
N HIS A 295 12.40 10.30 7.19
CA HIS A 295 12.96 11.64 7.32
C HIS A 295 14.48 11.61 7.57
N LYS A 296 14.97 10.66 8.37
CA LYS A 296 16.40 10.45 8.56
C LYS A 296 17.09 10.04 7.27
N ALA A 297 16.46 9.15 6.48
CA ALA A 297 16.98 8.73 5.17
C ALA A 297 17.13 9.92 4.22
N VAL A 298 16.12 10.79 4.09
CA VAL A 298 16.18 11.98 3.21
C VAL A 298 17.10 13.09 3.73
N LEU A 299 17.35 13.17 5.04
CA LEU A 299 18.38 14.07 5.60
C LEU A 299 19.79 13.60 5.21
N LEU A 300 20.04 12.30 5.19
CA LEU A 300 21.32 11.73 4.80
C LEU A 300 21.53 11.77 3.28
N LYS A 301 20.46 11.58 2.50
CA LYS A 301 20.47 11.60 1.04
C LYS A 301 19.27 12.43 0.54
N PRO A 302 19.43 13.76 0.34
CA PRO A 302 18.35 14.66 -0.04
C PRO A 302 17.71 14.37 -1.40
N ASP A 303 18.41 13.68 -2.28
CA ASP A 303 17.96 13.25 -3.62
C ASP A 303 17.34 11.84 -3.66
N PHE A 304 16.95 11.30 -2.49
CA PHE A 304 16.41 9.96 -2.37
C PHE A 304 14.90 9.91 -2.73
N SER A 305 14.61 9.80 -4.01
CA SER A 305 13.22 9.81 -4.56
C SER A 305 12.34 8.71 -3.95
N GLU A 306 12.87 7.49 -3.74
CA GLU A 306 12.14 6.37 -3.16
C GLU A 306 11.75 6.64 -1.70
N ALA A 307 12.65 7.22 -0.91
CA ALA A 307 12.36 7.55 0.48
C ALA A 307 11.27 8.63 0.59
N HIS A 308 11.27 9.62 -0.33
CA HIS A 308 10.18 10.59 -0.41
C HIS A 308 8.85 9.94 -0.79
N ASN A 309 8.83 9.04 -1.77
CA ASN A 309 7.62 8.30 -2.15
C ASN A 309 7.09 7.45 -0.98
N ASN A 310 7.97 6.71 -0.29
CA ASN A 310 7.59 5.87 0.84
C ASN A 310 7.08 6.70 2.04
N MET A 311 7.67 7.86 2.29
CA MET A 311 7.19 8.81 3.28
C MET A 311 5.81 9.35 2.91
N GLY A 312 5.57 9.60 1.61
CA GLY A 312 4.24 9.93 1.08
C GLY A 312 3.22 8.84 1.37
N ASN A 313 3.57 7.56 1.17
CA ASN A 313 2.70 6.43 1.49
C ASN A 313 2.35 6.38 2.99
N ALA A 314 3.30 6.66 3.87
CA ALA A 314 3.08 6.69 5.30
C ALA A 314 2.15 7.85 5.74
N PHE A 315 2.30 9.04 5.15
CA PHE A 315 1.38 10.16 5.35
C PHE A 315 -0.03 9.85 4.82
N PHE A 316 -0.12 9.20 3.65
CA PHE A 316 -1.39 8.77 3.08
C PHE A 316 -2.11 7.76 3.98
N GLY A 317 -1.39 6.80 4.53
CA GLY A 317 -1.92 5.84 5.51
C GLY A 317 -2.42 6.47 6.80
N LEU A 318 -1.91 7.64 7.19
CA LEU A 318 -2.42 8.43 8.31
C LEU A 318 -3.60 9.35 7.93
N GLY A 319 -4.06 9.35 6.67
CA GLY A 319 -5.09 10.25 6.17
C GLY A 319 -4.60 11.68 5.89
N MET A 320 -3.30 11.94 6.00
CA MET A 320 -2.66 13.24 5.76
C MET A 320 -2.39 13.42 4.25
N VAL A 321 -3.47 13.54 3.48
CA VAL A 321 -3.41 13.44 2.00
C VAL A 321 -2.65 14.60 1.36
N LYS A 322 -2.68 15.81 1.93
CA LYS A 322 -1.95 16.97 1.40
C LYS A 322 -0.43 16.78 1.53
N GLU A 323 0.02 16.32 2.69
CA GLU A 323 1.42 16.02 2.99
C GLU A 323 1.92 14.89 2.09
N ALA A 324 1.11 13.83 1.92
CA ALA A 324 1.42 12.72 1.01
C ALA A 324 1.68 13.23 -0.42
N ILE A 325 0.77 14.04 -0.98
CA ILE A 325 0.95 14.63 -2.32
C ILE A 325 2.20 15.50 -2.39
N GLY A 326 2.54 16.24 -1.32
CA GLY A 326 3.76 17.03 -1.22
C GLY A 326 5.02 16.17 -1.39
N HIS A 327 5.09 15.04 -0.68
CA HIS A 327 6.22 14.11 -0.75
C HIS A 327 6.30 13.35 -2.08
N TYR A 328 5.18 12.92 -2.66
CA TYR A 328 5.16 12.33 -4.00
C TYR A 328 5.64 13.31 -5.08
N ASN A 329 5.22 14.58 -5.01
CA ASN A 329 5.70 15.61 -5.93
C ASN A 329 7.21 15.86 -5.75
N LYS A 330 7.74 15.78 -4.52
CA LYS A 330 9.19 15.86 -4.29
C LYS A 330 9.91 14.68 -4.93
N ALA A 331 9.38 13.46 -4.81
CA ALA A 331 9.90 12.28 -5.49
C ALA A 331 9.95 12.48 -7.01
N LEU A 332 8.89 13.07 -7.61
CA LEU A 332 8.83 13.37 -9.05
C LEU A 332 9.75 14.51 -9.48
N GLN A 333 10.03 15.49 -8.63
CA GLN A 333 11.05 16.52 -8.90
C GLN A 333 12.44 15.91 -9.01
N LEU A 334 12.73 14.90 -8.18
CA LEU A 334 14.00 14.20 -8.16
C LEU A 334 14.11 13.16 -9.28
N ARG A 335 13.00 12.46 -9.58
CA ARG A 335 12.90 11.44 -10.63
C ARG A 335 11.59 11.61 -11.41
N PRO A 336 11.60 12.36 -12.52
CA PRO A 336 10.40 12.68 -13.30
C PRO A 336 9.68 11.51 -13.98
N ASP A 337 10.34 10.37 -14.09
CA ASP A 337 9.82 9.12 -14.65
C ASP A 337 9.38 8.09 -13.58
N PHE A 338 9.23 8.52 -12.34
CA PHE A 338 8.84 7.64 -11.24
C PHE A 338 7.35 7.25 -11.30
N VAL A 339 7.06 6.16 -11.98
CA VAL A 339 5.71 5.65 -12.25
C VAL A 339 4.88 5.49 -10.98
N ASP A 340 5.47 4.90 -9.92
CA ASP A 340 4.75 4.61 -8.67
C ASP A 340 4.30 5.91 -7.97
N ALA A 341 5.10 6.97 -8.05
CA ALA A 341 4.72 8.27 -7.48
C ALA A 341 3.53 8.90 -8.23
N TYR A 342 3.46 8.76 -9.56
CA TYR A 342 2.27 9.19 -10.32
C TYR A 342 1.03 8.39 -9.93
N ASN A 343 1.15 7.06 -9.80
CA ASN A 343 0.06 6.19 -9.37
C ASN A 343 -0.43 6.56 -7.96
N ASN A 344 0.49 6.79 -7.03
CA ASN A 344 0.19 7.17 -5.65
C ASN A 344 -0.48 8.56 -5.56
N ILE A 345 -0.07 9.54 -6.36
CA ILE A 345 -0.77 10.83 -6.47
C ILE A 345 -2.19 10.62 -7.03
N GLY A 346 -2.34 9.71 -8.01
CA GLY A 346 -3.64 9.31 -8.53
C GLY A 346 -4.55 8.79 -7.42
N ASN A 347 -4.06 7.86 -6.60
CA ASN A 347 -4.77 7.31 -5.44
C ASN A 347 -5.12 8.39 -4.41
N ALA A 348 -4.21 9.34 -4.18
CA ALA A 348 -4.46 10.45 -3.27
C ALA A 348 -5.59 11.37 -3.78
N TYR A 349 -5.62 11.69 -5.06
CA TYR A 349 -6.72 12.46 -5.66
C TYR A 349 -8.03 11.67 -5.71
N HIS A 350 -7.97 10.37 -6.00
CA HIS A 350 -9.15 9.49 -5.95
C HIS A 350 -9.81 9.56 -4.56
N ASN A 351 -9.01 9.45 -3.50
CA ASN A 351 -9.50 9.50 -2.11
C ASN A 351 -10.11 10.86 -1.72
N GLN A 352 -9.65 11.94 -2.37
CA GLN A 352 -10.24 13.27 -2.22
C GLN A 352 -11.52 13.50 -3.05
N GLY A 353 -11.95 12.51 -3.85
CA GLY A 353 -13.05 12.67 -4.84
C GLY A 353 -12.66 13.52 -6.07
N ASN A 354 -11.40 13.85 -6.24
CA ASN A 354 -10.89 14.59 -7.40
C ASN A 354 -10.58 13.66 -8.58
N TRP A 355 -11.59 12.93 -9.02
CA TRP A 355 -11.46 11.80 -9.95
C TRP A 355 -10.79 12.16 -11.29
N ASP A 356 -11.10 13.32 -11.88
CA ASP A 356 -10.46 13.74 -13.14
C ASP A 356 -8.95 14.00 -12.99
N LYS A 357 -8.52 14.52 -11.83
CA LYS A 357 -7.10 14.67 -11.53
C LYS A 357 -6.43 13.31 -11.33
N ALA A 358 -7.11 12.38 -10.68
CA ALA A 358 -6.64 11.01 -10.49
C ALA A 358 -6.40 10.33 -11.85
N ILE A 359 -7.40 10.34 -12.75
CA ILE A 359 -7.31 9.74 -14.08
C ILE A 359 -6.14 10.32 -14.88
N ARG A 360 -5.93 11.65 -14.84
CA ARG A 360 -4.77 12.26 -15.52
C ARG A 360 -3.43 11.74 -14.98
N LYS A 361 -3.34 11.46 -13.69
CA LYS A 361 -2.11 10.93 -13.08
C LYS A 361 -1.86 9.47 -13.45
N TYR A 362 -2.91 8.65 -13.47
CA TYR A 362 -2.81 7.27 -13.97
C TYR A 362 -2.44 7.21 -15.45
N HIS A 363 -3.00 8.08 -16.30
CA HIS A 363 -2.57 8.18 -17.70
C HIS A 363 -1.09 8.53 -17.82
N LYS A 364 -0.58 9.43 -16.97
CA LYS A 364 0.86 9.73 -16.96
C LYS A 364 1.69 8.52 -16.52
N ALA A 365 1.27 7.78 -15.49
CA ALA A 365 1.91 6.53 -15.08
C ALA A 365 1.94 5.52 -16.24
N LEU A 366 0.80 5.31 -16.91
CA LEU A 366 0.67 4.40 -18.06
C LEU A 366 1.44 4.85 -19.30
N SER A 367 1.64 6.17 -19.51
CA SER A 367 2.49 6.67 -20.59
C SER A 367 3.97 6.36 -20.39
N LEU A 368 4.40 6.17 -19.13
CA LEU A 368 5.77 5.81 -18.76
C LEU A 368 5.96 4.29 -18.66
N ARG A 369 4.94 3.59 -18.17
CA ARG A 369 4.92 2.12 -18.04
C ARG A 369 3.56 1.60 -18.52
N PRO A 370 3.43 1.25 -19.82
CA PRO A 370 2.18 0.79 -20.43
C PRO A 370 1.65 -0.55 -19.89
N ASP A 371 2.46 -1.32 -19.21
CA ASP A 371 2.16 -2.62 -18.62
C ASP A 371 1.87 -2.57 -17.10
N SER A 372 1.62 -1.38 -16.55
CA SER A 372 1.30 -1.23 -15.14
C SER A 372 -0.13 -1.69 -14.83
N VAL A 373 -0.26 -2.91 -14.31
CA VAL A 373 -1.52 -3.53 -13.88
C VAL A 373 -2.22 -2.68 -12.82
N ASP A 374 -1.47 -2.20 -11.82
CA ASP A 374 -2.00 -1.39 -10.72
C ASP A 374 -2.58 -0.06 -11.20
N ALA A 375 -1.92 0.60 -12.17
CA ALA A 375 -2.42 1.87 -12.70
C ALA A 375 -3.73 1.69 -13.49
N TYR A 376 -3.86 0.61 -14.27
CA TYR A 376 -5.14 0.26 -14.93
C TYR A 376 -6.23 -0.04 -13.92
N ASN A 377 -5.95 -0.84 -12.90
CA ASN A 377 -6.91 -1.19 -11.86
C ASN A 377 -7.40 0.04 -11.08
N ASN A 378 -6.48 0.90 -10.64
CA ASN A 378 -6.80 2.12 -9.89
C ASN A 378 -7.58 3.14 -10.75
N MET A 379 -7.25 3.22 -12.05
CA MET A 379 -8.02 4.02 -13.01
C MET A 379 -9.44 3.45 -13.19
N GLY A 380 -9.58 2.13 -13.25
CA GLY A 380 -10.86 1.44 -13.30
C GLY A 380 -11.71 1.72 -12.05
N ASN A 381 -11.13 1.62 -10.86
CA ASN A 381 -11.79 1.98 -9.61
C ASN A 381 -12.27 3.44 -9.63
N THR A 382 -11.51 4.34 -10.25
CA THR A 382 -11.89 5.75 -10.36
C THR A 382 -13.04 5.97 -11.35
N PHE A 383 -13.05 5.28 -12.49
CA PHE A 383 -14.19 5.29 -13.42
C PHE A 383 -15.45 4.68 -12.80
N TYR A 384 -15.29 3.59 -12.04
CA TYR A 384 -16.41 2.98 -11.29
C TYR A 384 -17.04 3.98 -10.33
N MET A 385 -16.23 4.73 -9.56
CA MET A 385 -16.72 5.78 -8.66
C MET A 385 -17.42 6.94 -9.38
N GLN A 386 -17.05 7.22 -10.65
CA GLN A 386 -17.76 8.17 -11.51
C GLN A 386 -19.03 7.59 -12.14
N ASN A 387 -19.39 6.34 -11.86
CA ASN A 387 -20.45 5.57 -12.53
C ASN A 387 -20.22 5.42 -14.06
N LYS A 388 -18.96 5.49 -14.51
CA LYS A 388 -18.53 5.24 -15.91
C LYS A 388 -18.15 3.77 -16.03
N LEU A 389 -19.19 2.90 -16.00
CA LEU A 389 -18.98 1.46 -15.85
C LEU A 389 -18.33 0.81 -17.08
N ASP A 390 -18.64 1.28 -18.30
CA ASP A 390 -18.03 0.75 -19.53
C ASP A 390 -16.53 1.07 -19.60
N GLU A 391 -16.14 2.30 -19.24
CA GLU A 391 -14.74 2.71 -19.16
C GLU A 391 -14.00 1.92 -18.05
N ALA A 392 -14.63 1.69 -16.91
CA ALA A 392 -14.08 0.88 -15.84
C ALA A 392 -13.80 -0.56 -16.33
N ILE A 393 -14.78 -1.21 -16.94
CA ILE A 393 -14.67 -2.57 -17.50
C ILE A 393 -13.55 -2.64 -18.52
N LYS A 394 -13.44 -1.64 -19.44
CA LYS A 394 -12.40 -1.58 -20.45
C LYS A 394 -10.99 -1.58 -19.85
N VAL A 395 -10.75 -0.80 -18.79
CA VAL A 395 -9.42 -0.72 -18.19
C VAL A 395 -9.13 -1.90 -17.26
N TYR A 396 -10.12 -2.47 -16.57
CA TYR A 396 -9.97 -3.73 -15.83
C TYR A 396 -9.58 -4.89 -16.76
N ASN A 397 -10.20 -4.99 -17.93
CA ASN A 397 -9.83 -5.97 -18.96
C ASN A 397 -8.38 -5.79 -19.43
N LYS A 398 -7.88 -4.55 -19.51
CA LYS A 398 -6.45 -4.31 -19.79
C LYS A 398 -5.55 -4.85 -18.69
N ALA A 399 -5.91 -4.64 -17.42
CA ALA A 399 -5.17 -5.20 -16.28
C ALA A 399 -5.15 -6.74 -16.31
N ILE A 400 -6.30 -7.37 -16.57
CA ILE A 400 -6.44 -8.83 -16.69
C ILE A 400 -5.66 -9.39 -17.88
N LEU A 401 -5.65 -8.68 -19.03
CA LEU A 401 -4.87 -9.10 -20.19
C LEU A 401 -3.37 -9.11 -19.91
N LEU A 402 -2.88 -8.12 -19.15
CA LEU A 402 -1.47 -8.05 -18.74
C LEU A 402 -1.12 -9.09 -17.66
N LYS A 403 -2.06 -9.39 -16.77
CA LYS A 403 -1.90 -10.36 -15.70
C LYS A 403 -3.13 -11.26 -15.60
N PRO A 404 -3.15 -12.43 -16.28
CA PRO A 404 -4.32 -13.32 -16.35
C PRO A 404 -4.76 -13.97 -15.03
N ASP A 405 -3.92 -13.91 -13.99
CA ASP A 405 -4.19 -14.37 -12.62
C ASP A 405 -4.49 -13.21 -11.65
N TYR A 406 -4.84 -12.03 -12.17
CA TYR A 406 -5.08 -10.85 -11.36
C TYR A 406 -6.46 -10.88 -10.68
N ILE A 407 -6.50 -11.42 -9.48
CA ILE A 407 -7.70 -11.65 -8.66
C ILE A 407 -8.52 -10.37 -8.46
N ASP A 408 -7.89 -9.25 -8.08
CA ASP A 408 -8.61 -7.99 -7.85
C ASP A 408 -9.25 -7.45 -9.13
N GLY A 409 -8.62 -7.66 -10.30
CA GLY A 409 -9.20 -7.28 -11.59
C GLY A 409 -10.52 -7.99 -11.88
N TYR A 410 -10.57 -9.32 -11.65
CA TYR A 410 -11.80 -10.10 -11.83
C TYR A 410 -12.87 -9.72 -10.80
N ASN A 411 -12.51 -9.50 -9.54
CA ASN A 411 -13.47 -9.02 -8.53
C ASN A 411 -14.07 -7.67 -8.91
N ASN A 412 -13.24 -6.73 -9.35
CA ASN A 412 -13.68 -5.37 -9.69
C ASN A 412 -14.53 -5.35 -10.97
N ILE A 413 -14.18 -6.14 -12.00
CA ILE A 413 -15.00 -6.25 -13.22
C ILE A 413 -16.35 -6.92 -12.93
N GLY A 414 -16.36 -7.93 -12.04
CA GLY A 414 -17.61 -8.58 -11.59
C GLY A 414 -18.53 -7.58 -10.89
N LEU A 415 -18.01 -6.72 -10.01
CA LEU A 415 -18.80 -5.65 -9.39
C LEU A 415 -19.30 -4.63 -10.42
N ALA A 416 -18.50 -4.29 -11.44
CA ALA A 416 -18.94 -3.38 -12.50
C ALA A 416 -20.05 -3.99 -13.35
N PHE A 417 -19.98 -5.30 -13.66
CA PHE A 417 -21.07 -6.01 -14.34
C PHE A 417 -22.32 -6.10 -13.47
N LEU A 418 -22.17 -6.35 -12.17
CA LEU A 418 -23.31 -6.36 -11.23
C LEU A 418 -24.02 -5.00 -11.22
N GLU A 419 -23.29 -3.89 -11.17
CA GLU A 419 -23.87 -2.54 -11.24
C GLU A 419 -24.52 -2.23 -12.61
N GLN A 420 -24.09 -2.89 -13.69
CA GLN A 420 -24.76 -2.82 -15.00
C GLN A 420 -25.98 -3.73 -15.12
N GLY A 421 -26.26 -4.58 -14.13
CA GLY A 421 -27.31 -5.61 -14.19
C GLY A 421 -26.95 -6.81 -15.08
N LYS A 422 -25.71 -6.98 -15.48
CA LYS A 422 -25.19 -8.11 -16.25
C LYS A 422 -24.82 -9.25 -15.30
N LEU A 423 -25.82 -9.91 -14.76
CA LEU A 423 -25.69 -10.84 -13.63
C LEU A 423 -24.88 -12.08 -13.98
N GLU A 424 -25.06 -12.65 -15.17
CA GLU A 424 -24.32 -13.82 -15.64
C GLU A 424 -22.84 -13.49 -15.75
N ALA A 425 -22.48 -12.38 -16.40
CA ALA A 425 -21.08 -11.95 -16.53
C ALA A 425 -20.43 -11.62 -15.18
N ALA A 426 -21.22 -11.09 -14.23
CA ALA A 426 -20.73 -10.87 -12.86
C ALA A 426 -20.43 -12.19 -12.18
N GLY A 427 -21.31 -13.19 -12.27
CA GLY A 427 -21.11 -14.53 -11.74
C GLY A 427 -19.86 -15.20 -12.30
N GLU A 428 -19.72 -15.21 -13.64
CA GLU A 428 -18.53 -15.77 -14.31
C GLU A 428 -17.23 -15.12 -13.83
N ALA A 429 -17.22 -13.79 -13.63
CA ALA A 429 -16.06 -13.09 -13.13
C ALA A 429 -15.70 -13.51 -11.69
N PHE A 430 -16.68 -13.64 -10.78
CA PHE A 430 -16.44 -14.09 -9.41
C PHE A 430 -16.05 -15.57 -9.35
N GLU A 431 -16.66 -16.43 -10.18
CA GLU A 431 -16.26 -17.84 -10.30
C GLU A 431 -14.83 -18.00 -10.82
N LYS A 432 -14.41 -17.10 -11.74
CA LYS A 432 -13.02 -17.06 -12.18
C LYS A 432 -12.06 -16.78 -11.02
N VAL A 433 -12.40 -15.86 -10.12
CA VAL A 433 -11.62 -15.65 -8.89
C VAL A 433 -11.54 -16.92 -8.06
N LEU A 434 -12.67 -17.62 -7.86
CA LEU A 434 -12.70 -18.87 -7.08
C LEU A 434 -11.94 -20.02 -7.73
N SER A 435 -11.80 -20.02 -9.05
CA SER A 435 -10.94 -20.97 -9.76
C SER A 435 -9.44 -20.73 -9.51
N LEU A 436 -9.06 -19.48 -9.25
CA LEU A 436 -7.69 -19.08 -8.90
C LEU A 436 -7.42 -19.21 -7.40
N GLU A 437 -8.40 -18.84 -6.57
CA GLU A 437 -8.32 -18.90 -5.11
C GLU A 437 -9.67 -19.35 -4.53
N LYS A 438 -9.80 -20.66 -4.29
CA LYS A 438 -11.07 -21.33 -3.90
C LYS A 438 -11.82 -20.67 -2.73
N ASN A 439 -11.11 -20.11 -1.76
CA ASN A 439 -11.68 -19.52 -0.54
C ASN A 439 -11.50 -18.00 -0.51
N ASN A 440 -11.52 -17.33 -1.67
CA ASN A 440 -11.43 -15.88 -1.71
C ASN A 440 -12.67 -15.23 -1.10
N ALA A 441 -12.49 -14.60 0.07
CA ALA A 441 -13.59 -14.05 0.85
C ALA A 441 -14.34 -12.94 0.12
N LYS A 442 -13.65 -12.10 -0.69
CA LYS A 442 -14.29 -11.02 -1.47
C LYS A 442 -15.19 -11.60 -2.56
N ALA A 443 -14.72 -12.60 -3.29
CA ALA A 443 -15.51 -13.24 -4.36
C ALA A 443 -16.74 -13.94 -3.80
N LEU A 444 -16.61 -14.69 -2.70
CA LEU A 444 -17.75 -15.36 -2.05
C LEU A 444 -18.75 -14.36 -1.51
N PHE A 445 -18.29 -13.27 -0.91
CA PHE A 445 -19.18 -12.18 -0.47
C PHE A 445 -19.85 -11.47 -1.65
N ASN A 446 -19.16 -11.24 -2.77
CA ASN A 446 -19.76 -10.64 -3.97
C ASN A 446 -20.79 -11.57 -4.62
N LEU A 447 -20.56 -12.88 -4.63
CA LEU A 447 -21.56 -13.88 -5.03
C LEU A 447 -22.78 -13.87 -4.11
N ALA A 448 -22.60 -13.66 -2.81
CA ALA A 448 -23.72 -13.48 -1.89
C ALA A 448 -24.63 -12.31 -2.31
N LEU A 449 -24.03 -11.17 -2.67
CA LEU A 449 -24.79 -10.01 -3.17
C LEU A 449 -25.52 -10.33 -4.47
N LEU A 450 -24.88 -11.05 -5.38
CA LEU A 450 -25.44 -11.49 -6.65
C LEU A 450 -26.66 -12.42 -6.42
N TYR A 451 -26.53 -13.44 -5.58
CA TYR A 451 -27.63 -14.37 -5.29
C TYR A 451 -28.78 -13.68 -4.55
N ASN A 452 -28.46 -12.79 -3.60
CA ASN A 452 -29.49 -12.03 -2.88
C ASN A 452 -30.30 -11.12 -3.83
N VAL A 453 -29.65 -10.42 -4.78
CA VAL A 453 -30.38 -9.57 -5.75
C VAL A 453 -31.26 -10.38 -6.71
N GLN A 454 -30.87 -11.63 -7.00
CA GLN A 454 -31.63 -12.59 -7.78
C GLN A 454 -32.82 -13.22 -7.00
N GLY A 455 -32.90 -13.00 -5.67
CA GLY A 455 -33.88 -13.58 -4.79
C GLY A 455 -33.54 -14.97 -4.25
N ASN A 456 -32.39 -15.52 -4.56
CA ASN A 456 -31.88 -16.75 -3.93
C ASN A 456 -31.29 -16.42 -2.56
N LEU A 457 -32.20 -16.07 -1.61
CA LEU A 457 -31.78 -15.56 -0.29
C LEU A 457 -31.07 -16.62 0.56
N LYS A 458 -31.46 -17.90 0.44
CA LYS A 458 -30.86 -18.99 1.22
C LYS A 458 -29.40 -19.11 0.94
N LEU A 459 -29.00 -19.30 -0.32
CA LEU A 459 -27.60 -19.38 -0.73
C LEU A 459 -26.89 -18.03 -0.54
N GLY A 460 -27.60 -16.93 -0.83
CA GLY A 460 -27.10 -15.58 -0.63
C GLY A 460 -26.69 -15.32 0.82
N PHE A 461 -27.54 -15.63 1.81
CA PHE A 461 -27.20 -15.43 3.23
C PHE A 461 -26.15 -16.43 3.74
N GLU A 462 -26.09 -17.64 3.22
CA GLU A 462 -25.03 -18.59 3.52
C GLU A 462 -23.66 -18.01 3.12
N LEU A 463 -23.53 -17.53 1.88
CA LEU A 463 -22.29 -16.91 1.39
C LEU A 463 -22.03 -15.53 2.03
N TYR A 464 -23.07 -14.85 2.52
CA TYR A 464 -22.91 -13.54 3.17
C TYR A 464 -22.10 -13.61 4.46
N GLU A 465 -21.98 -14.79 5.08
CA GLU A 465 -21.13 -15.00 6.26
C GLU A 465 -19.66 -14.74 5.98
N TRP A 466 -19.21 -14.82 4.71
CA TRP A 466 -17.84 -14.47 4.32
C TRP A 466 -17.51 -12.99 4.49
N ARG A 467 -18.52 -12.10 4.67
CA ARG A 467 -18.31 -10.68 4.98
C ARG A 467 -17.42 -10.46 6.20
N THR A 468 -17.45 -11.38 7.17
CA THR A 468 -16.65 -11.32 8.40
C THR A 468 -15.14 -11.57 8.15
N LYS A 469 -14.80 -12.19 7.01
CA LYS A 469 -13.43 -12.47 6.59
C LYS A 469 -12.89 -11.42 5.61
N VAL A 470 -13.74 -10.54 5.09
CA VAL A 470 -13.33 -9.40 4.25
C VAL A 470 -12.86 -8.27 5.16
N LYS A 471 -11.54 -8.01 5.19
CA LYS A 471 -10.91 -7.05 6.11
C LYS A 471 -11.49 -5.63 6.00
N GLU A 472 -11.84 -5.22 4.81
CA GLU A 472 -12.38 -3.90 4.50
C GLU A 472 -13.78 -3.66 5.09
N ASN A 473 -14.52 -4.72 5.41
CA ASN A 473 -15.85 -4.60 6.01
C ASN A 473 -15.81 -4.28 7.51
N HIS A 474 -14.66 -4.45 8.16
CA HIS A 474 -14.47 -4.20 9.59
C HIS A 474 -15.51 -4.86 10.51
N VAL A 475 -16.09 -5.98 10.08
CA VAL A 475 -17.06 -6.73 10.86
C VAL A 475 -16.35 -7.53 11.94
N ARG A 476 -16.81 -7.36 13.19
CA ARG A 476 -16.34 -8.18 14.30
C ARG A 476 -16.87 -9.62 14.15
N PRO A 477 -16.04 -10.65 14.08
CA PRO A 477 -16.53 -12.03 14.16
C PRO A 477 -17.00 -12.35 15.58
N ALA A 478 -17.95 -13.30 15.72
CA ALA A 478 -18.30 -13.84 17.02
C ALA A 478 -17.08 -14.49 17.69
N ARG A 479 -17.01 -14.39 19.03
CA ARG A 479 -15.97 -15.10 19.80
C ARG A 479 -16.12 -16.61 19.60
N LYS A 480 -15.01 -17.30 19.34
CA LYS A 480 -15.04 -18.72 18.95
C LYS A 480 -15.71 -19.60 20.00
N GLU A 481 -15.49 -19.31 21.29
CA GLU A 481 -16.06 -20.04 22.43
C GLU A 481 -17.56 -19.81 22.63
N CYS A 482 -18.13 -18.76 22.05
CA CYS A 482 -19.55 -18.39 22.16
C CYS A 482 -20.25 -18.41 20.79
N SER A 483 -19.63 -18.96 19.75
CA SER A 483 -20.21 -18.98 18.39
C SER A 483 -21.38 -19.96 18.31
N TRP A 484 -22.53 -19.48 17.84
CA TRP A 484 -23.68 -20.33 17.53
C TRP A 484 -23.59 -20.87 16.11
N ASP A 485 -23.87 -22.16 15.92
CA ASP A 485 -23.86 -22.84 14.61
C ASP A 485 -25.28 -22.93 13.96
N GLY A 486 -26.30 -22.36 14.62
CA GLY A 486 -27.69 -22.44 14.16
C GLY A 486 -28.41 -23.76 14.52
N CYS A 487 -27.71 -24.79 14.96
CA CYS A 487 -28.25 -26.13 15.23
C CYS A 487 -28.53 -26.36 16.73
N GLN A 488 -27.74 -25.75 17.62
CA GLN A 488 -27.91 -25.93 19.06
C GLN A 488 -29.20 -25.28 19.54
N SER A 489 -29.85 -25.93 20.53
CA SER A 489 -31.05 -25.35 21.19
C SER A 489 -30.70 -24.06 21.90
N ILE A 490 -31.47 -23.03 21.67
CA ILE A 490 -31.35 -21.71 22.32
C ILE A 490 -32.38 -21.48 23.42
N ASN A 491 -33.25 -22.46 23.71
CA ASN A 491 -34.24 -22.33 24.77
C ASN A 491 -33.58 -22.18 26.13
N GLY A 492 -33.89 -21.10 26.84
CA GLY A 492 -33.27 -20.71 28.13
C GLY A 492 -31.87 -20.18 28.02
N LYS A 493 -31.30 -20.03 26.81
CA LYS A 493 -29.94 -19.56 26.58
C LYS A 493 -29.87 -18.05 26.47
N HIS A 494 -28.78 -17.46 27.00
CA HIS A 494 -28.49 -16.05 26.88
C HIS A 494 -27.72 -15.77 25.59
N ILE A 495 -28.35 -15.07 24.65
CA ILE A 495 -27.76 -14.71 23.34
C ILE A 495 -27.43 -13.22 23.33
N LEU A 496 -26.19 -12.89 22.98
CA LEU A 496 -25.77 -11.55 22.65
C LEU A 496 -25.83 -11.37 21.13
N VAL A 497 -26.79 -10.58 20.66
CA VAL A 497 -26.78 -10.09 19.27
C VAL A 497 -26.05 -8.74 19.24
N TYR A 498 -25.24 -8.47 18.25
CA TYR A 498 -24.57 -7.19 18.09
C TYR A 498 -24.73 -6.62 16.69
N GLU A 499 -24.83 -5.27 16.65
CA GLU A 499 -24.99 -4.57 15.39
C GLU A 499 -23.70 -4.60 14.55
N GLU A 500 -23.91 -4.54 13.25
CA GLU A 500 -22.89 -4.36 12.22
C GLU A 500 -23.48 -3.51 11.08
N GLN A 501 -22.63 -2.93 10.23
CA GLN A 501 -23.04 -2.15 9.06
C GLN A 501 -23.83 -0.86 9.39
N GLY A 502 -24.81 -0.49 8.53
CA GLY A 502 -25.52 0.79 8.57
C GLY A 502 -26.73 0.81 9.51
N LEU A 503 -27.27 2.01 9.75
CA LEU A 503 -28.47 2.17 10.56
C LEU A 503 -29.72 1.50 9.92
N GLY A 504 -29.78 1.53 8.58
CA GLY A 504 -30.86 0.86 7.82
C GLY A 504 -30.85 -0.65 8.03
N ASP A 505 -29.65 -1.26 8.08
CA ASP A 505 -29.49 -2.70 8.31
C ASP A 505 -29.99 -3.09 9.71
N VAL A 506 -29.64 -2.29 10.70
CA VAL A 506 -30.12 -2.52 12.08
C VAL A 506 -31.64 -2.42 12.14
N ILE A 507 -32.24 -1.39 11.54
CA ILE A 507 -33.70 -1.19 11.51
C ILE A 507 -34.37 -2.35 10.79
N GLN A 508 -33.84 -2.82 9.66
CA GLN A 508 -34.41 -3.91 8.90
C GLN A 508 -34.34 -5.26 9.63
N PHE A 509 -33.15 -5.62 10.13
CA PHE A 509 -32.87 -6.96 10.61
C PHE A 509 -33.16 -7.14 12.12
N CYS A 510 -33.41 -6.08 12.88
CA CYS A 510 -33.86 -6.20 14.27
C CYS A 510 -35.18 -7.01 14.43
N ARG A 511 -35.97 -7.16 13.35
CA ARG A 511 -37.16 -8.04 13.35
C ARG A 511 -36.86 -9.49 13.71
N TYR A 512 -35.63 -9.96 13.48
CA TYR A 512 -35.23 -11.32 13.83
C TYR A 512 -35.01 -11.51 15.33
N LEU A 513 -34.87 -10.44 16.13
CA LEU A 513 -34.67 -10.54 17.58
C LEU A 513 -35.89 -11.18 18.28
N SER A 514 -37.08 -10.84 17.83
CA SER A 514 -38.32 -11.45 18.36
C SER A 514 -38.40 -12.96 18.08
N LEU A 515 -37.86 -13.41 16.94
CA LEU A 515 -37.85 -14.84 16.61
C LEU A 515 -36.88 -15.64 17.50
N LEU A 516 -35.81 -15.01 18.00
CA LEU A 516 -34.94 -15.64 19.01
C LEU A 516 -35.67 -15.82 20.33
N GLU A 517 -36.47 -14.81 20.76
CA GLU A 517 -37.27 -14.90 21.98
C GLU A 517 -38.39 -15.95 21.83
N GLU A 518 -39.06 -16.01 20.69
CA GLU A 518 -40.09 -17.03 20.40
C GLU A 518 -39.53 -18.44 20.49
N ARG A 519 -38.20 -18.63 20.22
CA ARG A 519 -37.49 -19.89 20.45
C ARG A 519 -37.01 -20.07 21.90
N GLY A 520 -37.39 -19.19 22.83
CA GLY A 520 -37.09 -19.25 24.25
C GLY A 520 -35.74 -18.67 24.67
N ALA A 521 -35.07 -17.92 23.80
CA ALA A 521 -33.78 -17.29 24.16
C ALA A 521 -33.97 -16.02 25.01
N ILE A 522 -32.99 -15.74 25.87
CA ILE A 522 -32.87 -14.46 26.56
C ILE A 522 -31.98 -13.58 25.67
N VAL A 523 -32.53 -12.54 25.08
CA VAL A 523 -31.84 -11.74 24.05
C VAL A 523 -31.28 -10.46 24.63
N SER A 524 -29.95 -10.30 24.55
CA SER A 524 -29.27 -9.00 24.72
C SER A 524 -28.84 -8.45 23.38
N PHE A 525 -29.09 -7.15 23.14
CA PHE A 525 -28.72 -6.50 21.90
C PHE A 525 -27.71 -5.37 22.15
N GLU A 526 -26.48 -5.56 21.65
CA GLU A 526 -25.45 -4.52 21.63
C GLU A 526 -25.65 -3.64 20.40
N VAL A 527 -26.18 -2.46 20.63
CA VAL A 527 -26.49 -1.49 19.58
C VAL A 527 -26.06 -0.09 19.98
N ARG A 528 -25.67 0.71 19.00
CA ARG A 528 -25.30 2.11 19.25
C ARG A 528 -26.40 2.89 19.96
N PRO A 529 -26.04 3.77 20.92
CA PRO A 529 -27.00 4.47 21.76
C PRO A 529 -28.08 5.23 21.00
N LYS A 530 -27.76 5.73 19.81
CA LYS A 530 -28.68 6.49 18.94
C LYS A 530 -29.96 5.75 18.55
N LEU A 531 -29.90 4.41 18.46
CA LEU A 531 -31.07 3.59 18.06
C LEU A 531 -31.81 2.97 19.23
N GLN A 532 -31.24 2.94 20.44
CA GLN A 532 -31.80 2.20 21.56
C GLN A 532 -33.25 2.64 21.88
N LYS A 533 -33.51 3.94 21.85
CA LYS A 533 -34.87 4.47 22.16
C LYS A 533 -35.88 4.06 21.13
N LEU A 534 -35.55 4.13 19.83
CA LEU A 534 -36.42 3.66 18.76
C LEU A 534 -36.67 2.16 18.89
N LEU A 535 -35.60 1.38 19.07
CA LEU A 535 -35.67 -0.09 19.13
C LEU A 535 -36.33 -0.61 20.41
N SER A 536 -36.41 0.20 21.49
CA SER A 536 -37.16 -0.17 22.70
C SER A 536 -38.68 -0.34 22.45
N SER A 537 -39.18 0.04 21.28
CA SER A 537 -40.54 -0.21 20.80
C SER A 537 -40.74 -1.62 20.22
N LEU A 538 -39.65 -2.39 19.98
CA LEU A 538 -39.77 -3.79 19.55
C LEU A 538 -40.58 -4.59 20.54
N ALA A 539 -41.47 -5.48 20.03
CA ALA A 539 -42.15 -6.44 20.87
C ALA A 539 -41.16 -7.43 21.48
N GLY A 540 -41.34 -7.75 22.77
CA GLY A 540 -40.52 -8.71 23.48
C GLY A 540 -39.60 -8.11 24.58
N LYS A 541 -38.89 -8.98 25.33
CA LYS A 541 -38.00 -8.61 26.42
C LYS A 541 -36.56 -8.56 25.95
N ILE A 542 -36.23 -7.57 25.08
CA ILE A 542 -34.86 -7.39 24.58
C ILE A 542 -34.11 -6.46 25.50
N PHE A 543 -32.92 -6.92 25.99
CA PHE A 543 -32.05 -6.16 26.87
C PHE A 543 -31.01 -5.39 26.04
N PHE A 544 -31.03 -4.05 26.09
CA PHE A 544 -30.04 -3.25 25.40
C PHE A 544 -28.75 -3.10 26.21
N THR A 545 -27.61 -3.40 25.64
CA THR A 545 -26.30 -3.25 26.29
C THR A 545 -25.39 -2.29 25.53
N LYS A 546 -24.52 -1.59 26.28
CA LYS A 546 -23.48 -0.69 25.72
C LYS A 546 -22.09 -1.29 25.85
N LYS A 547 -21.95 -2.36 26.65
CA LYS A 547 -20.65 -3.02 26.89
C LYS A 547 -20.79 -4.49 26.57
N LEU A 548 -19.73 -5.02 25.98
CA LEU A 548 -19.61 -6.44 25.72
C LEU A 548 -19.62 -7.21 27.05
N PRO A 549 -20.59 -8.09 27.33
CA PRO A 549 -20.57 -8.94 28.50
C PRO A 549 -19.36 -9.89 28.49
N SER A 550 -18.95 -10.39 29.64
CA SER A 550 -17.94 -11.44 29.68
C SER A 550 -18.46 -12.74 29.04
N PRO A 551 -17.60 -13.60 28.48
CA PRO A 551 -18.00 -14.88 27.91
C PRO A 551 -18.78 -15.76 28.90
N SER A 552 -18.50 -15.65 30.20
CA SER A 552 -19.22 -16.39 31.26
C SER A 552 -20.66 -15.92 31.50
N GLN A 553 -21.08 -14.80 30.92
CA GLN A 553 -22.42 -14.21 31.08
C GLN A 553 -23.34 -14.47 29.89
N ILE A 554 -22.84 -15.05 28.81
CA ILE A 554 -23.59 -15.35 27.61
C ILE A 554 -23.26 -16.75 27.10
N ASP A 555 -24.27 -17.42 26.55
CA ASP A 555 -24.09 -18.72 25.89
C ASP A 555 -23.64 -18.56 24.44
N PHE A 556 -24.25 -17.62 23.71
CA PHE A 556 -23.97 -17.40 22.28
C PHE A 556 -23.83 -15.94 21.91
N GLU A 557 -23.02 -15.70 20.89
CA GLU A 557 -22.75 -14.39 20.27
C GLU A 557 -23.08 -14.47 18.78
N ILE A 558 -23.89 -13.53 18.28
CA ILE A 558 -24.37 -13.57 16.89
C ILE A 558 -24.32 -12.17 16.28
N PRO A 559 -23.65 -11.98 15.12
CA PRO A 559 -23.80 -10.75 14.35
C PRO A 559 -25.25 -10.63 13.85
N LEU A 560 -25.84 -9.45 13.91
CA LEU A 560 -27.24 -9.23 13.49
C LEU A 560 -27.54 -9.75 12.08
N MET A 561 -26.62 -9.49 11.14
CA MET A 561 -26.76 -9.89 9.73
C MET A 561 -26.55 -11.39 9.47
N SER A 562 -26.20 -12.19 10.48
CA SER A 562 -26.13 -13.64 10.37
C SER A 562 -27.46 -14.32 10.72
N LEU A 563 -28.40 -13.61 11.35
CA LEU A 563 -29.71 -14.18 11.72
C LEU A 563 -30.51 -14.70 10.52
N PRO A 564 -30.59 -14.01 9.36
CA PRO A 564 -31.25 -14.56 8.19
C PRO A 564 -30.73 -15.93 7.75
N HIS A 565 -29.40 -16.14 7.82
CA HIS A 565 -28.78 -17.44 7.52
C HIS A 565 -29.22 -18.50 8.51
N PHE A 566 -29.12 -18.24 9.82
CA PHE A 566 -29.47 -19.20 10.87
C PHE A 566 -30.98 -19.50 10.94
N PHE A 567 -31.81 -18.58 10.45
CA PHE A 567 -33.26 -18.82 10.30
C PHE A 567 -33.64 -19.44 8.95
N GLY A 568 -32.64 -19.70 8.05
CA GLY A 568 -32.88 -20.29 6.73
C GLY A 568 -33.84 -19.44 5.87
N THR A 569 -33.65 -18.11 5.91
CA THR A 569 -34.54 -17.15 5.25
C THR A 569 -34.54 -17.34 3.73
N GLU A 570 -35.71 -17.59 3.18
CA GLU A 570 -36.07 -17.60 1.75
C GLU A 570 -37.11 -16.50 1.49
N LEU A 571 -37.48 -16.23 0.23
CA LEU A 571 -38.45 -15.15 -0.09
C LEU A 571 -39.78 -15.33 0.62
N GLU A 572 -40.25 -16.57 0.71
CA GLU A 572 -41.50 -16.97 1.31
C GLU A 572 -41.48 -17.01 2.85
N THR A 573 -40.28 -17.07 3.42
CA THR A 573 -40.07 -17.18 4.88
C THR A 573 -39.53 -15.91 5.52
N ILE A 574 -39.46 -14.81 4.76
CA ILE A 574 -39.10 -13.50 5.31
C ILE A 574 -40.06 -13.17 6.45
N PRO A 575 -39.57 -12.84 7.67
CA PRO A 575 -40.46 -12.47 8.79
C PRO A 575 -41.18 -11.16 8.48
N VAL A 576 -42.39 -11.24 7.99
CA VAL A 576 -43.25 -10.07 7.68
C VAL A 576 -44.05 -9.69 8.91
N LEU A 577 -43.40 -8.99 9.85
CA LEU A 577 -44.11 -8.29 10.94
C LEU A 577 -44.40 -6.86 10.47
N ASN A 578 -45.67 -6.44 10.49
CA ASN A 578 -46.03 -5.10 10.00
C ASN A 578 -47.15 -4.48 10.84
N PRO A 579 -46.86 -3.44 11.62
CA PRO A 579 -45.54 -2.90 11.97
C PRO A 579 -44.79 -3.76 12.99
N TYR A 580 -43.45 -3.59 13.09
CA TYR A 580 -42.65 -4.18 14.16
C TYR A 580 -41.88 -3.13 14.97
N LEU A 581 -41.82 -1.87 14.51
CA LEU A 581 -41.39 -0.71 15.30
C LEU A 581 -42.57 0.26 15.45
N TYR A 582 -42.55 1.02 16.54
CA TYR A 582 -43.61 1.93 16.88
C TYR A 582 -43.03 3.29 17.27
N ALA A 583 -43.64 4.37 16.78
CA ALA A 583 -43.33 5.73 17.19
C ALA A 583 -43.87 6.04 18.59
N GLU A 584 -43.19 6.91 19.32
CA GLU A 584 -43.63 7.39 20.62
C GLU A 584 -44.88 8.26 20.49
N LYS A 585 -46.00 7.80 21.07
CA LYS A 585 -47.34 8.45 20.94
C LYS A 585 -47.32 9.93 21.37
N THR A 586 -46.61 10.26 22.43
CA THR A 586 -46.46 11.66 22.90
C THR A 586 -45.76 12.54 21.89
N ARG A 587 -44.67 12.03 21.29
CA ARG A 587 -43.94 12.75 20.22
C ARG A 587 -44.80 12.90 18.96
N THR A 588 -45.50 11.87 18.56
CA THR A 588 -46.41 11.92 17.40
C THR A 588 -47.46 13.01 17.56
N LYS A 589 -48.09 13.13 18.76
CA LYS A 589 -49.05 14.21 19.05
C LYS A 589 -48.40 15.60 18.95
N LEU A 590 -47.22 15.80 19.54
CA LEU A 590 -46.51 17.06 19.49
C LEU A 590 -46.18 17.49 18.05
N TRP A 591 -45.76 16.55 17.21
CA TRP A 591 -45.52 16.84 15.80
C TRP A 591 -46.80 17.05 15.00
N ALA A 592 -47.88 16.31 15.26
CA ALA A 592 -49.19 16.50 14.62
C ALA A 592 -49.77 17.92 14.84
N GLU A 593 -49.47 18.56 15.96
CA GLU A 593 -49.90 19.95 16.26
C GLU A 593 -49.16 20.99 15.44
N LYS A 594 -47.99 20.67 14.85
CA LYS A 594 -47.14 21.59 14.07
C LYS A 594 -47.53 21.63 12.58
N PHE A 595 -48.26 20.67 12.08
CA PHE A 595 -48.65 20.56 10.67
C PHE A 595 -50.12 20.93 10.42
N ASP A 596 -50.41 21.42 9.21
CA ASP A 596 -51.79 21.71 8.83
C ASP A 596 -52.61 20.43 8.74
N LYS A 597 -53.76 20.40 9.39
CA LYS A 597 -54.64 19.22 9.43
C LYS A 597 -55.39 18.99 8.12
N ASN A 598 -55.43 20.00 7.23
CA ASN A 598 -56.19 19.96 5.99
C ASN A 598 -55.35 19.60 4.77
N THR A 599 -54.09 19.29 4.93
CA THR A 599 -53.20 18.93 3.83
C THR A 599 -52.88 17.44 3.83
N PHE A 600 -52.71 16.87 2.63
CA PHE A 600 -52.11 15.55 2.43
C PHE A 600 -50.60 15.64 2.56
N LYS A 601 -50.03 15.08 3.60
CA LYS A 601 -48.64 15.20 3.95
C LYS A 601 -47.76 14.15 3.30
N VAL A 602 -46.82 14.58 2.51
CA VAL A 602 -45.82 13.71 1.90
C VAL A 602 -44.47 13.93 2.57
N GLY A 603 -44.06 12.97 3.40
CA GLY A 603 -42.72 12.98 3.99
C GLY A 603 -41.64 12.64 2.93
N ILE A 604 -40.65 13.50 2.75
CA ILE A 604 -39.67 13.34 1.68
C ILE A 604 -38.24 13.20 2.19
N CYS A 605 -37.48 12.25 1.60
CA CYS A 605 -36.03 12.10 1.81
C CYS A 605 -35.33 11.81 0.48
N TRP A 606 -34.45 12.72 0.05
CA TRP A 606 -33.84 12.68 -1.30
C TRP A 606 -32.35 12.33 -1.29
N GLN A 607 -31.70 12.31 -0.11
CA GLN A 607 -30.27 12.07 -0.01
C GLN A 607 -29.90 11.33 1.29
N GLY A 608 -29.01 10.36 1.17
CA GLY A 608 -28.35 9.70 2.30
C GLY A 608 -26.94 10.26 2.57
N ASN A 609 -26.17 9.53 3.38
CA ASN A 609 -24.78 9.87 3.65
C ASN A 609 -23.93 9.74 2.38
N LYS A 610 -23.04 10.73 2.13
CA LYS A 610 -22.10 10.70 1.00
C LYS A 610 -21.07 9.59 1.20
N GLY A 611 -20.86 8.77 0.18
CA GLY A 611 -19.88 7.68 0.19
C GLY A 611 -20.10 6.69 -0.94
N LYS A 612 -19.37 5.58 -0.95
CA LYS A 612 -19.53 4.52 -1.96
C LYS A 612 -20.96 3.99 -2.05
N ALA A 613 -21.66 3.91 -0.93
CA ALA A 613 -23.03 3.43 -0.87
C ALA A 613 -24.05 4.39 -1.51
N ASP A 614 -23.70 5.67 -1.70
CA ASP A 614 -24.61 6.67 -2.28
C ASP A 614 -24.52 6.77 -3.81
N ILE A 615 -23.63 6.00 -4.45
CA ILE A 615 -23.48 6.07 -5.91
C ILE A 615 -24.78 5.78 -6.63
N GLY A 616 -25.38 6.83 -7.22
CA GLY A 616 -26.61 6.75 -7.98
C GLY A 616 -27.88 6.52 -7.16
N ARG A 617 -27.85 6.51 -5.81
CA ARG A 617 -29.06 6.35 -4.96
C ARG A 617 -29.78 7.67 -4.66
N SER A 618 -29.01 8.74 -4.48
CA SER A 618 -29.55 10.07 -4.20
C SER A 618 -29.99 10.77 -5.49
N PHE A 619 -30.95 11.67 -5.38
CA PHE A 619 -31.49 12.44 -6.48
C PHE A 619 -31.73 13.92 -6.05
N PRO A 620 -31.80 14.88 -7.01
CA PRO A 620 -32.01 16.29 -6.69
C PRO A 620 -33.38 16.55 -6.09
N LEU A 621 -33.44 17.38 -5.05
CA LEU A 621 -34.70 17.85 -4.43
C LEU A 621 -35.62 18.53 -5.45
N THR A 622 -35.08 19.16 -6.48
CA THR A 622 -35.85 19.83 -7.55
C THR A 622 -36.83 18.93 -8.28
N LEU A 623 -36.69 17.62 -8.22
CA LEU A 623 -37.62 16.64 -8.80
C LEU A 623 -39.00 16.66 -8.14
N PHE A 624 -39.11 17.08 -6.89
CA PHE A 624 -40.39 17.22 -6.19
C PHE A 624 -41.21 18.43 -6.63
N LYS A 625 -40.64 19.33 -7.47
CA LYS A 625 -41.31 20.57 -7.89
C LYS A 625 -42.72 20.40 -8.46
N LYS A 626 -42.98 19.29 -9.15
CA LYS A 626 -44.33 19.02 -9.69
C LYS A 626 -45.27 18.52 -8.62
N ILE A 627 -44.83 17.67 -7.74
CA ILE A 627 -45.58 17.14 -6.61
C ILE A 627 -45.98 18.28 -5.65
N SER A 628 -45.06 19.23 -5.41
CA SER A 628 -45.33 20.42 -4.54
C SER A 628 -46.42 21.36 -5.07
N LYS A 629 -46.79 21.23 -6.35
CA LYS A 629 -47.84 22.06 -6.98
C LYS A 629 -49.21 21.40 -6.95
N LEU A 630 -49.31 20.18 -6.47
CA LEU A 630 -50.62 19.51 -6.34
C LEU A 630 -51.45 20.18 -5.22
N SER A 631 -52.73 20.41 -5.47
CA SER A 631 -53.59 21.03 -4.48
C SER A 631 -53.68 20.16 -3.20
N HIS A 632 -53.64 20.82 -2.05
CA HIS A 632 -53.71 20.19 -0.73
C HIS A 632 -52.55 19.25 -0.39
N VAL A 633 -51.42 19.26 -1.14
CA VAL A 633 -50.23 18.47 -0.81
C VAL A 633 -49.24 19.35 -0.08
N GLU A 634 -48.79 18.89 1.07
CA GLU A 634 -47.70 19.48 1.86
C GLU A 634 -46.49 18.54 1.83
N LEU A 635 -45.29 19.04 1.38
CA LEU A 635 -44.04 18.32 1.45
C LEU A 635 -43.38 18.54 2.80
N VAL A 636 -43.07 17.47 3.53
CA VAL A 636 -42.41 17.50 4.84
C VAL A 636 -41.00 16.88 4.73
N SER A 637 -39.97 17.65 5.04
CA SER A 637 -38.59 17.18 4.99
C SER A 637 -38.29 16.20 6.13
N LEU A 638 -37.91 14.97 5.77
CA LEU A 638 -37.36 13.96 6.67
C LEU A 638 -35.81 13.88 6.53
N ASN A 639 -35.22 14.69 5.64
CA ASN A 639 -33.79 14.70 5.41
C ASN A 639 -33.07 15.38 6.58
N LYS A 640 -31.97 14.79 7.08
CA LYS A 640 -31.14 15.35 8.14
C LYS A 640 -29.66 15.29 7.75
N GLY A 641 -28.97 16.41 7.79
CA GLY A 641 -27.56 16.51 7.45
C GLY A 641 -27.30 16.70 5.96
N TYR A 642 -26.67 15.71 5.31
CA TYR A 642 -26.37 15.82 3.86
C TYR A 642 -27.64 16.00 3.03
N GLY A 643 -27.61 16.96 2.09
CA GLY A 643 -28.74 17.29 1.21
C GLY A 643 -29.59 18.43 1.70
N GLU A 644 -29.54 18.84 2.99
CA GLU A 644 -30.29 20.00 3.51
C GLU A 644 -29.90 21.31 2.81
N GLU A 645 -28.67 21.39 2.30
CA GLU A 645 -28.21 22.54 1.53
C GLU A 645 -29.05 22.82 0.29
N GLN A 646 -29.71 21.80 -0.27
CA GLN A 646 -30.58 21.95 -1.45
C GLN A 646 -31.86 22.72 -1.18
N LEU A 647 -32.32 22.77 0.09
CA LEU A 647 -33.48 23.57 0.48
C LEU A 647 -33.32 25.06 0.19
N ARG A 648 -32.09 25.58 0.19
CA ARG A 648 -31.80 26.99 -0.12
C ARG A 648 -31.90 27.34 -1.60
N GLY A 649 -31.88 26.34 -2.48
CA GLY A 649 -31.80 26.53 -3.94
C GLY A 649 -33.10 26.23 -4.68
N ILE A 650 -34.19 25.90 -3.99
CA ILE A 650 -35.48 25.55 -4.58
C ILE A 650 -36.45 26.75 -4.60
N ASN A 651 -37.43 26.75 -5.51
CA ASN A 651 -38.45 27.76 -5.68
C ASN A 651 -39.88 27.19 -5.42
N PHE A 652 -40.00 26.28 -4.50
CA PHE A 652 -41.24 25.69 -4.01
C PHE A 652 -41.13 25.40 -2.51
N GLU A 653 -42.25 25.26 -1.84
CA GLU A 653 -42.29 25.09 -0.39
C GLU A 653 -42.02 23.65 0.04
N VAL A 654 -41.22 23.50 1.09
CA VAL A 654 -40.98 22.26 1.83
C VAL A 654 -40.95 22.61 3.31
N THR A 655 -41.90 22.05 4.05
CA THR A 655 -41.97 22.22 5.50
C THR A 655 -40.84 21.48 6.17
N THR A 656 -40.00 22.20 6.99
CA THR A 656 -38.90 21.63 7.75
C THR A 656 -39.26 21.46 9.21
N CYS A 657 -38.77 20.42 9.84
CA CYS A 657 -39.03 20.12 11.26
C CYS A 657 -38.23 20.98 12.25
N GLY A 658 -37.32 21.82 11.75
CA GLY A 658 -36.52 22.72 12.59
C GLY A 658 -35.28 22.06 13.21
N PRO A 659 -34.47 22.85 13.97
CA PRO A 659 -33.14 22.38 14.43
C PRO A 659 -33.21 21.28 15.52
N GLU A 660 -34.34 21.22 16.23
CA GLU A 660 -34.53 20.23 17.31
C GLU A 660 -34.85 18.82 16.80
N PHE A 661 -35.24 18.69 15.53
CA PHE A 661 -35.56 17.43 14.89
C PHE A 661 -34.37 16.47 14.94
N ASP A 662 -34.54 15.31 15.59
CA ASP A 662 -33.48 14.31 15.84
C ASP A 662 -32.14 14.93 16.32
N SER A 663 -32.20 15.95 17.17
CA SER A 663 -31.01 16.74 17.57
C SER A 663 -30.17 16.08 18.67
N GLY A 664 -30.64 15.01 19.29
CA GLY A 664 -30.01 14.35 20.44
C GLY A 664 -29.35 13.02 20.12
N ASN A 665 -29.19 12.23 21.19
CA ASN A 665 -28.75 10.82 21.08
C ASN A 665 -29.89 9.88 20.62
N ASP A 666 -31.07 10.39 20.29
CA ASP A 666 -32.29 9.66 19.99
C ASP A 666 -32.60 9.72 18.48
N ALA A 667 -31.61 9.37 17.65
CA ALA A 667 -31.79 9.38 16.20
C ALA A 667 -33.04 8.57 15.76
N PHE A 668 -33.77 9.12 14.81
CA PHE A 668 -34.99 8.56 14.24
C PHE A 668 -36.22 8.52 15.17
N VAL A 669 -36.18 9.01 16.39
CA VAL A 669 -37.39 9.06 17.24
C VAL A 669 -38.34 10.14 16.77
N ASP A 670 -37.83 11.32 16.44
CA ASP A 670 -38.64 12.38 15.82
C ASP A 670 -39.01 12.03 14.39
N THR A 671 -38.06 11.46 13.61
CA THR A 671 -38.35 10.98 12.25
C THR A 671 -39.52 9.98 12.27
N ALA A 672 -39.50 8.99 13.17
CA ALA A 672 -40.62 8.02 13.31
C ALA A 672 -41.93 8.72 13.67
N ALA A 673 -41.91 9.68 14.58
CA ALA A 673 -43.10 10.42 15.00
C ALA A 673 -43.69 11.27 13.86
N VAL A 674 -42.83 11.96 13.07
CA VAL A 674 -43.25 12.74 11.89
C VAL A 674 -43.78 11.84 10.79
N MET A 675 -43.15 10.68 10.54
CA MET A 675 -43.64 9.68 9.58
C MET A 675 -45.10 9.25 9.90
N MET A 676 -45.41 9.06 11.19
CA MET A 676 -46.77 8.70 11.63
C MET A 676 -47.80 9.79 11.40
N VAL A 677 -47.40 11.03 11.15
CA VAL A 677 -48.27 12.16 10.82
C VAL A 677 -48.40 12.34 9.31
N CYS A 678 -47.46 11.79 8.54
CA CYS A 678 -47.48 11.82 7.07
C CYS A 678 -48.43 10.76 6.51
N ASP A 679 -49.14 11.08 5.41
CA ASP A 679 -50.04 10.17 4.70
C ASP A 679 -49.27 9.25 3.75
N LEU A 680 -48.13 9.73 3.23
CA LEU A 680 -47.24 9.02 2.33
C LEU A 680 -45.77 9.42 2.60
N ILE A 681 -44.87 8.46 2.48
CA ILE A 681 -43.43 8.70 2.49
C ILE A 681 -42.84 8.48 1.09
N ILE A 682 -42.10 9.44 0.55
CA ILE A 682 -41.31 9.28 -0.71
C ILE A 682 -39.82 9.43 -0.38
N THR A 683 -39.06 8.39 -0.57
CA THR A 683 -37.65 8.38 -0.14
C THR A 683 -36.74 7.72 -1.16
N SER A 684 -35.45 8.14 -1.15
CA SER A 684 -34.37 7.36 -1.74
C SER A 684 -34.10 6.09 -0.92
N ASP A 685 -33.28 5.18 -1.46
CA ASP A 685 -32.84 3.96 -0.79
C ASP A 685 -31.89 4.29 0.39
N THR A 686 -32.48 4.57 1.55
CA THR A 686 -31.80 5.00 2.78
C THR A 686 -32.42 4.36 4.02
N ALA A 687 -31.84 4.60 5.20
CA ALA A 687 -32.41 4.16 6.48
C ALA A 687 -33.87 4.63 6.69
N VAL A 688 -34.24 5.75 6.06
CA VAL A 688 -35.63 6.30 6.09
C VAL A 688 -36.62 5.33 5.44
N ALA A 689 -36.24 4.68 4.32
CA ALA A 689 -37.06 3.66 3.67
C ALA A 689 -37.35 2.47 4.59
N HIS A 690 -36.29 1.99 5.27
CA HIS A 690 -36.40 0.87 6.20
C HIS A 690 -37.21 1.22 7.45
N LEU A 691 -37.07 2.45 7.97
CA LEU A 691 -37.88 2.91 9.11
C LEU A 691 -39.36 3.05 8.75
N ALA A 692 -39.68 3.66 7.62
CA ALA A 692 -41.02 3.81 7.16
C ALA A 692 -41.73 2.45 6.98
N GLY A 693 -41.04 1.50 6.35
CA GLY A 693 -41.49 0.11 6.22
C GLY A 693 -41.67 -0.60 7.57
N ALA A 694 -40.77 -0.39 8.53
CA ALA A 694 -40.85 -0.97 9.88
C ALA A 694 -42.02 -0.42 10.70
N LEU A 695 -42.38 0.85 10.47
CA LEU A 695 -43.53 1.51 11.08
C LEU A 695 -44.87 1.16 10.39
N GLY A 696 -44.83 0.45 9.23
CA GLY A 696 -46.00 0.12 8.44
C GLY A 696 -46.58 1.31 7.67
N GLN A 697 -45.82 2.36 7.42
CA GLN A 697 -46.27 3.54 6.69
C GLN A 697 -46.35 3.30 5.18
N PRO A 698 -47.38 3.83 4.46
CA PRO A 698 -47.37 3.87 3.01
C PRO A 698 -46.08 4.57 2.51
N THR A 699 -45.30 3.84 1.71
CA THR A 699 -43.97 4.34 1.33
C THR A 699 -43.65 4.04 -0.13
N TRP A 700 -43.18 5.05 -0.85
CA TRP A 700 -42.68 4.92 -2.20
C TRP A 700 -41.14 5.09 -2.17
N VAL A 701 -40.41 4.07 -2.59
CA VAL A 701 -38.95 4.11 -2.64
C VAL A 701 -38.51 4.32 -4.08
N ALA A 702 -37.82 5.44 -4.32
CA ALA A 702 -37.19 5.75 -5.59
C ALA A 702 -35.85 4.99 -5.69
N LEU A 703 -35.73 4.12 -6.69
CA LEU A 703 -34.61 3.22 -6.86
C LEU A 703 -33.81 3.53 -8.16
N LYS A 704 -32.49 3.43 -8.10
CA LYS A 704 -31.64 3.42 -9.29
C LYS A 704 -31.97 2.19 -10.17
N HIS A 705 -31.48 2.17 -11.40
CA HIS A 705 -31.74 1.11 -12.38
C HIS A 705 -31.37 -0.27 -11.82
N GLN A 706 -30.16 -0.42 -11.32
CA GLN A 706 -29.71 -1.60 -10.57
C GLN A 706 -29.78 -1.28 -9.07
N PRO A 707 -30.81 -1.72 -8.34
CA PRO A 707 -30.95 -1.41 -6.93
C PRO A 707 -30.02 -2.25 -6.05
N GLU A 708 -29.98 -1.92 -4.79
CA GLU A 708 -29.39 -2.74 -3.76
C GLU A 708 -30.21 -4.06 -3.59
N TRP A 709 -29.55 -5.14 -3.22
CA TRP A 709 -30.11 -6.51 -3.23
C TRP A 709 -31.40 -6.68 -2.43
N ARG A 710 -31.68 -5.86 -1.41
CA ARG A 710 -32.88 -5.92 -0.57
C ARG A 710 -34.14 -5.66 -1.36
N TRP A 711 -34.05 -4.86 -2.41
CA TRP A 711 -35.18 -4.47 -3.24
C TRP A 711 -35.45 -5.41 -4.43
N LEU A 712 -34.57 -6.42 -4.61
CA LEU A 712 -34.64 -7.40 -5.70
C LEU A 712 -34.76 -6.77 -7.10
N LEU A 713 -34.90 -7.57 -8.12
CA LEU A 713 -35.11 -7.15 -9.51
C LEU A 713 -36.54 -7.39 -9.95
N GLY A 714 -37.03 -6.62 -10.94
CA GLY A 714 -38.28 -6.87 -11.62
C GLY A 714 -39.56 -6.76 -10.78
N ARG A 715 -39.52 -6.14 -9.58
CA ARG A 715 -40.64 -5.99 -8.66
C ARG A 715 -41.04 -4.54 -8.48
N HIS A 716 -42.33 -4.31 -8.22
CA HIS A 716 -42.90 -3.03 -7.80
C HIS A 716 -43.29 -3.01 -6.32
N ASP A 717 -43.26 -4.15 -5.63
CA ASP A 717 -43.51 -4.37 -4.20
C ASP A 717 -42.22 -4.78 -3.48
N SER A 718 -42.20 -4.69 -2.16
CA SER A 718 -41.10 -5.15 -1.33
C SER A 718 -41.45 -6.44 -0.61
N PRO A 719 -40.63 -7.52 -0.67
CA PRO A 719 -40.88 -8.73 0.11
C PRO A 719 -40.64 -8.51 1.61
N TRP A 720 -39.95 -7.46 1.97
CA TRP A 720 -39.61 -7.11 3.36
C TRP A 720 -40.69 -6.26 4.03
N TYR A 721 -41.46 -5.45 3.25
CA TYR A 721 -42.38 -4.43 3.76
C TYR A 721 -43.64 -4.36 2.90
N PRO A 722 -44.80 -4.86 3.39
CA PRO A 722 -46.03 -4.88 2.59
C PRO A 722 -46.57 -3.51 2.19
N THR A 723 -46.18 -2.44 2.93
CA THR A 723 -46.64 -1.07 2.69
C THR A 723 -45.73 -0.27 1.76
N VAL A 724 -44.65 -0.92 1.22
CA VAL A 724 -43.66 -0.25 0.39
C VAL A 724 -43.87 -0.58 -1.09
N SER A 725 -43.97 0.45 -1.92
CA SER A 725 -43.97 0.36 -3.38
C SER A 725 -42.65 0.87 -3.95
N LEU A 726 -42.15 0.20 -4.99
CA LEU A 726 -40.79 0.45 -5.57
C LEU A 726 -40.92 1.14 -6.93
N TYR A 727 -40.33 2.33 -7.05
CA TYR A 727 -40.27 3.11 -8.28
C TYR A 727 -38.83 3.11 -8.82
N ARG A 728 -38.58 2.24 -9.79
CA ARG A 728 -37.26 1.99 -10.33
C ARG A 728 -37.01 2.80 -11.59
N GLN A 729 -35.79 3.25 -11.80
CA GLN A 729 -35.35 3.78 -13.10
C GLN A 729 -35.43 2.69 -14.18
N GLU A 730 -36.08 3.00 -15.30
CA GLU A 730 -36.10 2.12 -16.47
C GLU A 730 -34.81 2.23 -17.27
N VAL A 731 -34.24 3.44 -17.32
CA VAL A 731 -32.93 3.74 -17.92
C VAL A 731 -32.05 4.31 -16.82
N ALA A 732 -30.82 3.86 -16.77
CA ALA A 732 -29.87 4.31 -15.74
C ALA A 732 -29.69 5.84 -15.76
N GLY A 733 -29.89 6.48 -14.60
CA GLY A 733 -29.84 7.93 -14.43
C GLY A 733 -31.14 8.67 -14.70
N ASP A 734 -32.19 8.02 -15.24
CA ASP A 734 -33.50 8.65 -15.49
C ASP A 734 -34.36 8.77 -14.22
N TRP A 735 -34.03 9.75 -13.38
CA TRP A 735 -34.86 10.12 -12.26
C TRP A 735 -36.16 10.85 -12.67
N VAL A 736 -36.12 11.57 -13.81
CA VAL A 736 -37.30 12.32 -14.30
C VAL A 736 -38.43 11.38 -14.63
N GLY A 737 -38.15 10.26 -15.29
CA GLY A 737 -39.14 9.21 -15.57
C GLY A 737 -39.75 8.60 -14.31
N VAL A 738 -38.92 8.35 -13.29
CA VAL A 738 -39.37 7.87 -11.97
C VAL A 738 -40.39 8.85 -11.35
N PHE A 739 -40.04 10.11 -11.24
CA PHE A 739 -40.88 11.14 -10.62
C PHE A 739 -42.14 11.45 -11.43
N LYS A 740 -42.11 11.28 -12.75
CA LYS A 740 -43.33 11.38 -13.58
C LYS A 740 -44.35 10.29 -13.25
N ARG A 741 -43.89 9.05 -13.02
CA ARG A 741 -44.77 7.96 -12.59
C ARG A 741 -45.31 8.21 -11.18
N MET A 742 -44.48 8.64 -10.24
CA MET A 742 -44.90 8.99 -8.87
C MET A 742 -45.94 10.13 -8.87
N GLU A 743 -45.72 11.19 -9.68
CA GLU A 743 -46.69 12.29 -9.84
C GLU A 743 -48.07 11.76 -10.30
N GLN A 744 -48.11 10.92 -11.31
CA GLN A 744 -49.34 10.36 -11.84
C GLN A 744 -50.08 9.47 -10.82
N ASP A 745 -49.33 8.62 -10.12
CA ASP A 745 -49.91 7.73 -9.12
C ASP A 745 -50.38 8.50 -7.89
N LEU A 746 -49.71 9.61 -7.52
CA LEU A 746 -50.16 10.49 -6.45
C LEU A 746 -51.47 11.21 -6.83
N LEU A 747 -51.60 11.69 -8.06
CA LEU A 747 -52.87 12.25 -8.58
C LEU A 747 -54.01 11.23 -8.51
N ASN A 748 -53.74 9.98 -8.90
CA ASN A 748 -54.71 8.89 -8.83
C ASN A 748 -55.10 8.56 -7.38
N LEU A 749 -54.14 8.65 -6.44
CA LEU A 749 -54.39 8.42 -5.01
C LEU A 749 -55.28 9.52 -4.43
N LEU A 750 -54.90 10.79 -4.66
CA LEU A 750 -55.67 11.95 -4.18
C LEU A 750 -57.11 11.95 -4.69
N ALA A 751 -57.31 11.67 -5.98
CA ALA A 751 -58.67 11.55 -6.59
C ALA A 751 -59.52 10.42 -5.99
N LYS A 752 -58.93 9.39 -5.39
CA LYS A 752 -59.65 8.33 -4.66
C LYS A 752 -60.03 8.75 -3.24
N LEU A 753 -59.25 9.65 -2.62
CA LEU A 753 -59.53 10.15 -1.26
C LEU A 753 -60.59 11.25 -1.25
N GLU A 754 -60.80 11.95 -2.37
CA GLU A 754 -61.84 12.96 -2.55
C GLU A 754 -63.21 12.36 -2.85
N LYS A 755 -63.29 11.05 -3.21
CA LYS A 755 -64.53 10.28 -3.41
C LYS A 755 -64.96 9.55 -2.14
#